data_cf191936eaa68a702e0d67996d29e527
#
_entry.id   cf191936eaa68a702e0d67996d29e527
#
_cell.length_a   1.000
_cell.length_b   1.000
_cell.length_c   1.000
_cell.angle_alpha   90.00
_cell.angle_beta   90.00
_cell.angle_gamma   90.00
#
_symmetry.space_group_name_H-M   'P 1'
#
loop_
_entity.id
_entity.type
_entity.pdbx_description
1 polymer ?
#
loop_
_entity_poly.entity_id
_entity_poly.type
_entity_poly.pdbx_seq_one_letter_code
_entity_poly.pdbx_strand_id
1 'polypeptide(L)'
;MADAKVGIAEGEVAEFPMRSAYLPIPFNAGIKCNPVTSAIGIIILWGLAIYCMVDPEGSLTSLTAAKAGTTYYFTWLYIVTTPIIIFFMAYLYIFHGNQKLGKDHEKPEFGAGSYFSMIFSAGVGIGLFFYGVSEPLWHLSDNRFDTGFHSQAEYGVHAINLTLYHWGLGAWAPYVLVGIAAGIASYRENLPLTMRSCIYPVLGEYTWGFWGDLVDGFSIVVVVSGVCTSLGLGAIQIVDGVNLLTDLGLVADSEEENTARIIAIWIVTGAATLSVVSGLNFGIKFLSILAILASFVLCFLVLFLDDTRFILNLMVEACGWYFQYNVVEVAFATDAFGQLTRGNGRGIDGSSMSGLGAYAAWMNDWTIFYWAWWTAWSSFVGLFIARISRGRTIREVIHFTFAGPLLYAFIWFSTFGGAGIRAYYRVREVIQLGTLQGDADMYAVSGIDGSTCYAPPAYVEVTAPVDGVNITWTFENEFPGISPVCGTIGDISWWNVLHMYYDYGPFLSWVAIFSIAIYFVTSSDSGSLIVDLLANNGRDEPGFWIQRVFWAMTEGAVATALLMSGKSDALKALQAASIVAGLPFTVLLCTVCIGLYRFVHQHAEPEKYEGYNQWKMSFAGGVYCYIDTILSCGGVFSNADRSYIHVPDMRTNWETLRALCLPPWSVLLIMNKLNPGRQNYVSNMTLAVVVGGLFAGWIFLFISSVAKTSLLAFAWLCYFSFAFILAILRYEVRAKYNIIGNIGEDVGAGIIGYYQLLAQILIQLDEEPPALEL
;
A
#
# COMPACT_ATOMS: atom_id res chain seq x y z
N MET A 1 20.08 -24.35 7.37
CA MET A 1 21.02 -23.37 6.76
C MET A 1 22.49 -23.78 6.81
N ALA A 2 22.94 -24.72 7.64
CA ALA A 2 24.34 -25.14 7.66
C ALA A 2 24.78 -25.94 6.40
N ASP A 3 23.89 -26.67 5.75
CA ASP A 3 24.23 -27.49 4.58
C ASP A 3 24.00 -26.81 3.22
N ALA A 4 23.40 -25.62 3.18
CA ALA A 4 23.26 -24.81 1.98
C ALA A 4 24.33 -23.70 1.84
N LYS A 5 25.35 -23.68 2.70
CA LYS A 5 26.58 -22.94 2.42
C LYS A 5 27.41 -23.75 1.42
N VAL A 6 26.89 -23.89 0.20
CA VAL A 6 27.74 -24.10 -0.97
C VAL A 6 28.68 -22.92 -0.95
N GLY A 7 29.99 -23.18 -0.81
CA GLY A 7 31.02 -22.16 -0.89
C GLY A 7 31.00 -21.55 -2.27
N ILE A 8 30.14 -20.55 -2.45
CA ILE A 8 30.06 -19.77 -3.67
C ILE A 8 31.27 -18.85 -3.64
N ALA A 9 32.17 -19.06 -4.60
CA ALA A 9 33.30 -18.17 -4.81
C ALA A 9 32.79 -16.73 -5.00
N GLU A 10 33.56 -15.74 -4.53
CA GLU A 10 33.18 -14.33 -4.71
C GLU A 10 32.99 -14.05 -6.20
N GLY A 11 31.73 -13.89 -6.62
CA GLY A 11 31.33 -13.61 -8.01
C GLY A 11 30.29 -14.52 -8.62
N GLU A 12 29.99 -15.68 -8.03
CA GLU A 12 28.92 -16.56 -8.51
C GLU A 12 27.56 -16.16 -7.89
N VAL A 13 26.57 -15.85 -8.73
CA VAL A 13 25.18 -15.64 -8.32
C VAL A 13 24.57 -17.01 -8.01
N ALA A 14 24.06 -17.19 -6.80
CA ALA A 14 23.36 -18.43 -6.45
C ALA A 14 22.19 -18.65 -7.43
N GLU A 15 22.19 -19.79 -8.12
CA GLU A 15 21.06 -20.18 -8.97
C GLU A 15 19.98 -20.80 -8.10
N PHE A 16 18.89 -20.07 -7.93
CA PHE A 16 17.69 -20.58 -7.26
C PHE A 16 16.83 -21.38 -8.27
N PRO A 17 16.14 -22.44 -7.83
CA PRO A 17 15.34 -23.30 -8.71
C PRO A 17 14.02 -22.63 -9.13
N MET A 18 14.11 -21.40 -9.62
CA MET A 18 12.96 -20.64 -10.11
C MET A 18 12.70 -20.93 -11.59
N ARG A 19 11.42 -20.92 -11.99
CA ARG A 19 11.04 -21.07 -13.38
C ARG A 19 11.61 -19.92 -14.21
N SER A 20 12.21 -20.22 -15.34
CA SER A 20 12.76 -19.23 -16.26
C SER A 20 12.54 -19.69 -17.70
N ALA A 21 12.06 -18.80 -18.54
CA ALA A 21 11.96 -19.01 -19.98
C ALA A 21 12.75 -17.92 -20.70
N TYR A 22 13.43 -18.31 -21.77
CA TYR A 22 14.18 -17.39 -22.62
C TYR A 22 13.70 -17.51 -24.07
N LEU A 23 13.27 -16.40 -24.62
CA LEU A 23 12.92 -16.25 -26.03
C LEU A 23 13.99 -15.38 -26.72
N PRO A 24 14.86 -15.96 -27.57
CA PRO A 24 15.85 -15.17 -28.29
C PRO A 24 15.17 -14.32 -29.35
N ILE A 25 15.45 -13.02 -29.33
CA ILE A 25 15.01 -12.05 -30.37
C ILE A 25 16.26 -11.48 -31.02
N PRO A 26 16.26 -11.23 -32.35
CA PRO A 26 17.38 -10.55 -33.02
C PRO A 26 17.77 -9.22 -32.36
N PHE A 27 19.00 -8.76 -32.55
CA PHE A 27 19.55 -7.51 -32.05
C PHE A 27 19.75 -7.44 -30.52
N ASN A 28 20.07 -8.58 -29.87
CA ASN A 28 20.24 -8.71 -28.42
C ASN A 28 19.02 -8.28 -27.60
N ALA A 29 17.83 -8.42 -28.17
CA ALA A 29 16.58 -7.98 -27.58
C ALA A 29 15.76 -9.18 -27.05
N GLY A 30 16.42 -10.18 -26.46
CA GLY A 30 15.73 -11.36 -25.92
C GLY A 30 14.71 -11.02 -24.82
N ILE A 31 13.74 -11.92 -24.63
CA ILE A 31 12.83 -11.89 -23.47
C ILE A 31 13.26 -13.01 -22.54
N LYS A 32 13.51 -12.67 -21.27
CA LYS A 32 13.81 -13.63 -20.21
C LYS A 32 12.85 -13.35 -19.05
N CYS A 33 11.99 -14.30 -18.75
CA CYS A 33 11.00 -14.11 -17.73
C CYS A 33 10.67 -15.40 -16.99
N ASN A 34 10.09 -15.25 -15.80
CA ASN A 34 9.35 -16.34 -15.15
C ASN A 34 7.98 -16.48 -15.84
N PRO A 35 7.72 -17.57 -16.55
CA PRO A 35 6.50 -17.70 -17.35
C PRO A 35 5.23 -17.71 -16.51
N VAL A 36 5.25 -18.27 -15.30
CA VAL A 36 4.09 -18.33 -14.42
C VAL A 36 3.81 -16.95 -13.79
N THR A 37 4.82 -16.31 -13.25
CA THR A 37 4.73 -14.94 -12.69
C THR A 37 4.20 -13.96 -13.74
N SER A 38 4.79 -13.98 -14.94
CA SER A 38 4.38 -13.09 -16.03
C SER A 38 2.98 -13.41 -16.55
N ALA A 39 2.61 -14.70 -16.65
CA ALA A 39 1.27 -15.11 -17.09
C ALA A 39 0.18 -14.63 -16.11
N ILE A 40 0.41 -14.74 -14.79
CA ILE A 40 -0.53 -14.23 -13.78
C ILE A 40 -0.74 -12.71 -13.97
N GLY A 41 0.35 -11.95 -14.10
CA GLY A 41 0.28 -10.50 -14.33
C GLY A 41 -0.48 -10.17 -15.63
N ILE A 42 -0.10 -10.79 -16.73
CA ILE A 42 -0.71 -10.54 -18.05
C ILE A 42 -2.21 -10.92 -18.05
N ILE A 43 -2.57 -12.11 -17.59
CA ILE A 43 -3.96 -12.58 -17.62
C ILE A 43 -4.89 -11.66 -16.80
N ILE A 44 -4.44 -11.26 -15.60
CA ILE A 44 -5.28 -10.42 -14.74
C ILE A 44 -5.37 -9.00 -15.30
N LEU A 45 -4.23 -8.38 -15.66
CA LEU A 45 -4.19 -6.98 -16.08
C LEU A 45 -4.86 -6.78 -17.46
N TRP A 46 -4.52 -7.61 -18.44
CA TRP A 46 -5.15 -7.51 -19.76
C TRP A 46 -6.59 -8.02 -19.75
N GLY A 47 -6.92 -9.01 -18.90
CA GLY A 47 -8.29 -9.42 -18.65
C GLY A 47 -9.14 -8.27 -18.10
N LEU A 48 -8.62 -7.53 -17.12
CA LEU A 48 -9.27 -6.33 -16.59
C LEU A 48 -9.40 -5.24 -17.66
N ALA A 49 -8.31 -4.95 -18.39
CA ALA A 49 -8.31 -3.91 -19.43
C ALA A 49 -9.32 -4.23 -20.55
N ILE A 50 -9.36 -5.48 -21.02
CA ILE A 50 -10.32 -5.92 -22.03
C ILE A 50 -11.76 -5.82 -21.49
N TYR A 51 -12.01 -6.22 -20.23
CA TYR A 51 -13.33 -6.12 -19.63
C TYR A 51 -13.78 -4.66 -19.54
N CYS A 52 -12.91 -3.75 -19.09
CA CYS A 52 -13.21 -2.32 -19.03
C CYS A 52 -13.52 -1.70 -20.42
N MET A 53 -12.83 -2.16 -21.48
CA MET A 53 -13.05 -1.65 -22.83
C MET A 53 -14.32 -2.24 -23.50
N VAL A 54 -14.64 -3.51 -23.23
CA VAL A 54 -15.79 -4.20 -23.87
C VAL A 54 -17.11 -3.84 -23.18
N ASP A 55 -17.10 -3.74 -21.86
CA ASP A 55 -18.27 -3.41 -21.04
C ASP A 55 -17.90 -2.38 -19.95
N PRO A 56 -17.75 -1.10 -20.28
CA PRO A 56 -17.36 -0.06 -19.35
C PRO A 56 -18.28 0.04 -18.12
N GLU A 57 -19.59 0.03 -18.32
CA GLU A 57 -20.58 0.16 -17.23
C GLU A 57 -20.63 -1.08 -16.34
N GLY A 58 -20.58 -2.26 -16.91
CA GLY A 58 -20.54 -3.53 -16.17
C GLY A 58 -19.25 -3.66 -15.37
N SER A 59 -18.12 -3.24 -15.93
CA SER A 59 -16.82 -3.27 -15.25
C SER A 59 -16.77 -2.29 -14.06
N LEU A 60 -17.27 -1.06 -14.20
CA LEU A 60 -17.39 -0.10 -13.11
C LEU A 60 -18.29 -0.63 -11.99
N THR A 61 -19.44 -1.19 -12.35
CA THR A 61 -20.39 -1.80 -11.40
C THR A 61 -19.74 -2.94 -10.63
N SER A 62 -19.03 -3.83 -11.33
CA SER A 62 -18.33 -4.97 -10.72
C SER A 62 -17.20 -4.54 -9.80
N LEU A 63 -16.38 -3.58 -10.21
CA LEU A 63 -15.29 -3.03 -9.41
C LEU A 63 -15.83 -2.34 -8.15
N THR A 64 -16.89 -1.55 -8.28
CA THR A 64 -17.53 -0.85 -7.17
C THR A 64 -18.16 -1.83 -6.18
N ALA A 65 -18.80 -2.90 -6.66
CA ALA A 65 -19.33 -3.96 -5.81
C ALA A 65 -18.22 -4.73 -5.07
N ALA A 66 -17.12 -5.03 -5.76
CA ALA A 66 -15.95 -5.67 -5.14
C ALA A 66 -15.29 -4.74 -4.09
N LYS A 67 -15.15 -3.44 -4.38
CA LYS A 67 -14.72 -2.42 -3.40
C LYS A 67 -15.62 -2.46 -2.15
N ALA A 68 -16.94 -2.39 -2.34
CA ALA A 68 -17.89 -2.38 -1.25
C ALA A 68 -17.82 -3.65 -0.38
N GLY A 69 -17.68 -4.82 -0.99
CA GLY A 69 -17.47 -6.09 -0.26
C GLY A 69 -16.15 -6.09 0.51
N THR A 70 -15.07 -5.67 -0.12
CA THR A 70 -13.74 -5.59 0.49
C THR A 70 -13.74 -4.67 1.71
N THR A 71 -14.28 -3.48 1.58
CA THR A 71 -14.31 -2.50 2.67
C THR A 71 -15.26 -2.94 3.78
N TYR A 72 -16.42 -3.50 3.47
CA TYR A 72 -17.38 -3.97 4.48
C TYR A 72 -16.78 -5.01 5.43
N TYR A 73 -16.03 -5.99 4.90
CA TYR A 73 -15.49 -7.08 5.71
C TYR A 73 -14.10 -6.79 6.29
N PHE A 74 -13.27 -5.95 5.67
CA PHE A 74 -11.85 -5.84 5.96
C PHE A 74 -11.37 -4.43 6.35
N THR A 75 -12.25 -3.48 6.63
CA THR A 75 -11.87 -2.15 7.17
C THR A 75 -10.91 -2.28 8.35
N TRP A 76 -11.22 -3.14 9.31
CA TRP A 76 -10.40 -3.36 10.49
C TRP A 76 -8.97 -3.84 10.16
N LEU A 77 -8.82 -4.66 9.11
CA LEU A 77 -7.53 -5.20 8.71
C LEU A 77 -6.64 -4.10 8.11
N TYR A 78 -7.20 -3.28 7.21
CA TYR A 78 -6.48 -2.13 6.67
C TYR A 78 -6.03 -1.17 7.76
N ILE A 79 -6.92 -0.84 8.68
CA ILE A 79 -6.61 0.11 9.76
C ILE A 79 -5.52 -0.45 10.69
N VAL A 80 -5.63 -1.69 11.16
CA VAL A 80 -4.70 -2.23 12.15
C VAL A 80 -3.31 -2.51 11.58
N THR A 81 -3.19 -2.82 10.30
CA THR A 81 -1.92 -3.20 9.68
C THR A 81 -0.92 -2.04 9.68
N THR A 82 -1.37 -0.84 9.35
CA THR A 82 -0.50 0.35 9.24
C THR A 82 0.20 0.71 10.56
N PRO A 83 -0.49 0.90 11.71
CA PRO A 83 0.18 1.20 12.97
C PRO A 83 1.05 0.05 13.48
N ILE A 84 0.68 -1.22 13.25
CA ILE A 84 1.55 -2.34 13.58
C ILE A 84 2.89 -2.21 12.85
N ILE A 85 2.88 -1.88 11.57
CA ILE A 85 4.12 -1.67 10.80
C ILE A 85 4.91 -0.48 11.37
N ILE A 86 4.26 0.65 11.69
CA ILE A 86 4.94 1.82 12.27
C ILE A 86 5.65 1.47 13.58
N PHE A 87 4.95 0.78 14.50
CA PHE A 87 5.56 0.36 15.76
C PHE A 87 6.66 -0.69 15.56
N PHE A 88 6.51 -1.58 14.59
CA PHE A 88 7.56 -2.53 14.24
C PHE A 88 8.79 -1.82 13.66
N MET A 89 8.61 -0.78 12.83
CA MET A 89 9.73 0.03 12.35
C MET A 89 10.41 0.80 13.48
N ALA A 90 9.67 1.33 14.45
CA ALA A 90 10.23 1.94 15.64
C ALA A 90 11.06 0.94 16.47
N TYR A 91 10.56 -0.28 16.64
CA TYR A 91 11.30 -1.38 17.27
C TYR A 91 12.61 -1.66 16.54
N LEU A 92 12.59 -1.82 15.21
CA LEU A 92 13.79 -2.06 14.42
C LEU A 92 14.79 -0.89 14.49
N TYR A 93 14.30 0.34 14.47
CA TYR A 93 15.13 1.55 14.59
C TYR A 93 15.91 1.59 15.88
N ILE A 94 15.27 1.24 17.01
CA ILE A 94 15.87 1.29 18.35
C ILE A 94 16.82 0.12 18.56
N PHE A 95 16.39 -1.12 18.30
CA PHE A 95 17.11 -2.32 18.71
C PHE A 95 18.02 -2.91 17.64
N HIS A 96 17.70 -2.70 16.35
CA HIS A 96 18.40 -3.32 15.23
C HIS A 96 18.89 -2.31 14.18
N GLY A 97 18.81 -1.02 14.47
CA GLY A 97 19.07 0.06 13.52
C GLY A 97 20.48 0.09 12.92
N ASN A 98 21.47 -0.54 13.53
CA ASN A 98 22.85 -0.57 13.05
C ASN A 98 23.13 -1.68 12.02
N GLN A 99 22.22 -2.64 11.84
CA GLN A 99 22.40 -3.67 10.84
C GLN A 99 22.32 -3.07 9.43
N LYS A 100 23.21 -3.52 8.53
CA LYS A 100 23.28 -3.04 7.15
C LYS A 100 22.44 -3.90 6.20
N LEU A 101 21.87 -3.27 5.20
CA LEU A 101 21.34 -3.93 4.01
C LEU A 101 22.51 -4.24 3.09
N GLY A 102 23.22 -5.31 3.38
CA GLY A 102 24.44 -5.74 2.70
C GLY A 102 25.53 -6.17 3.66
N LYS A 103 26.74 -6.40 3.14
CA LYS A 103 27.91 -6.79 3.94
C LYS A 103 28.39 -5.61 4.78
N ASP A 104 29.02 -5.86 5.93
CA ASP A 104 29.39 -4.81 6.90
C ASP A 104 30.40 -3.80 6.35
N HIS A 105 31.23 -4.19 5.35
CA HIS A 105 32.20 -3.32 4.71
C HIS A 105 31.61 -2.51 3.53
N GLU A 106 30.41 -2.83 3.05
CA GLU A 106 29.80 -2.12 1.92
C GLU A 106 29.42 -0.69 2.29
N LYS A 107 29.59 0.22 1.33
CA LYS A 107 29.21 1.62 1.43
C LYS A 107 27.99 1.90 0.55
N PRO A 108 27.16 2.90 0.90
CA PRO A 108 26.03 3.32 0.07
C PRO A 108 26.48 3.72 -1.33
N GLU A 109 25.75 3.25 -2.35
CA GLU A 109 25.98 3.58 -3.76
C GLU A 109 25.66 5.05 -4.08
N PHE A 110 24.58 5.57 -3.46
CA PHE A 110 24.08 6.93 -3.70
C PHE A 110 24.32 7.84 -2.50
N GLY A 111 24.70 9.09 -2.75
CA GLY A 111 24.77 10.14 -1.72
C GLY A 111 23.39 10.47 -1.14
N ALA A 112 23.34 11.02 0.08
CA ALA A 112 22.11 11.27 0.84
C ALA A 112 21.05 12.09 0.06
N GLY A 113 21.45 13.16 -0.64
CA GLY A 113 20.53 13.99 -1.40
C GLY A 113 19.88 13.25 -2.59
N SER A 114 20.68 12.54 -3.41
CA SER A 114 20.14 11.74 -4.52
C SER A 114 19.27 10.60 -4.02
N TYR A 115 19.67 9.95 -2.93
CA TYR A 115 18.91 8.87 -2.30
C TYR A 115 17.53 9.35 -1.86
N PHE A 116 17.48 10.48 -1.13
CA PHE A 116 16.23 11.09 -0.72
C PHE A 116 15.34 11.46 -1.92
N SER A 117 15.92 12.13 -2.95
CA SER A 117 15.16 12.51 -4.14
C SER A 117 14.55 11.32 -4.86
N MET A 118 15.29 10.22 -4.99
CA MET A 118 14.78 8.99 -5.63
C MET A 118 13.67 8.33 -4.82
N ILE A 119 13.82 8.20 -3.49
CA ILE A 119 12.74 7.66 -2.62
C ILE A 119 11.49 8.53 -2.75
N PHE A 120 11.68 9.83 -2.61
CA PHE A 120 10.57 10.77 -2.56
C PHE A 120 9.80 10.78 -3.89
N SER A 121 10.48 10.90 -5.03
CA SER A 121 9.80 10.95 -6.33
C SER A 121 9.10 9.64 -6.71
N ALA A 122 9.63 8.50 -6.26
CA ALA A 122 8.99 7.20 -6.47
C ALA A 122 7.76 6.99 -5.58
N GLY A 123 7.78 7.50 -4.34
CA GLY A 123 6.76 7.18 -3.33
C GLY A 123 5.64 8.20 -3.17
N VAL A 124 5.77 9.44 -3.68
CA VAL A 124 4.76 10.49 -3.48
C VAL A 124 4.01 10.82 -4.76
N GLY A 125 4.72 11.00 -5.84
CA GLY A 125 4.16 11.21 -7.16
C GLY A 125 3.12 12.33 -7.28
N ILE A 126 2.17 12.12 -8.18
CA ILE A 126 1.15 13.07 -8.63
C ILE A 126 0.10 13.36 -7.54
N GLY A 127 -0.13 12.40 -6.63
CA GLY A 127 -1.18 12.53 -5.61
C GLY A 127 -1.06 13.79 -4.76
N LEU A 128 0.15 14.30 -4.51
CA LEU A 128 0.36 15.56 -3.79
C LEU A 128 -0.26 16.76 -4.51
N PHE A 129 -0.20 16.79 -5.84
CA PHE A 129 -0.79 17.88 -6.62
C PHE A 129 -2.30 17.76 -6.66
N PHE A 130 -2.81 16.56 -6.87
CA PHE A 130 -4.25 16.31 -6.91
C PHE A 130 -4.92 16.60 -5.57
N TYR A 131 -4.39 16.04 -4.48
CA TYR A 131 -4.96 16.16 -3.15
C TYR A 131 -4.42 17.31 -2.31
N GLY A 132 -3.42 18.05 -2.80
CA GLY A 132 -2.73 19.09 -2.05
C GLY A 132 -3.63 20.21 -1.55
N VAL A 133 -4.69 20.53 -2.29
CA VAL A 133 -5.72 21.52 -1.94
C VAL A 133 -7.07 20.86 -1.74
N SER A 134 -7.45 19.94 -2.61
CA SER A 134 -8.80 19.36 -2.60
C SER A 134 -9.09 18.57 -1.32
N GLU A 135 -8.17 17.76 -0.83
CA GLU A 135 -8.38 16.95 0.38
C GLU A 135 -8.57 17.81 1.64
N PRO A 136 -7.71 18.81 1.96
CA PRO A 136 -7.98 19.73 3.06
C PRO A 136 -9.33 20.43 2.97
N LEU A 137 -9.77 20.83 1.79
CA LEU A 137 -11.07 21.45 1.59
C LEU A 137 -12.24 20.48 1.79
N TRP A 138 -12.11 19.23 1.31
CA TRP A 138 -13.10 18.18 1.58
C TRP A 138 -13.21 17.88 3.07
N HIS A 139 -12.11 17.76 3.78
CA HIS A 139 -12.11 17.54 5.23
C HIS A 139 -12.58 18.76 6.03
N LEU A 140 -12.47 19.96 5.46
CA LEU A 140 -13.07 21.16 6.03
C LEU A 140 -14.59 21.13 5.95
N SER A 141 -15.15 20.62 4.85
CA SER A 141 -16.62 20.57 4.59
C SER A 141 -17.28 19.34 5.20
N ASP A 142 -16.61 18.21 5.24
CA ASP A 142 -17.08 16.92 5.78
C ASP A 142 -16.05 16.36 6.76
N ASN A 143 -15.95 17.01 7.92
CA ASN A 143 -14.96 16.69 8.92
C ASN A 143 -15.42 15.48 9.75
N ARG A 144 -14.59 14.44 9.78
CA ARG A 144 -14.78 13.21 10.55
C ARG A 144 -15.00 13.45 12.04
N PHE A 145 -14.45 14.53 12.59
CA PHE A 145 -14.54 14.89 14.00
C PHE A 145 -15.63 15.92 14.29
N ASP A 146 -16.56 16.15 13.36
CA ASP A 146 -17.67 17.09 13.56
C ASP A 146 -18.60 16.60 14.66
N THR A 147 -18.29 17.01 15.88
CA THR A 147 -19.09 16.77 17.08
C THR A 147 -19.99 17.97 17.44
N GLY A 148 -19.97 19.03 16.62
CA GLY A 148 -20.66 20.29 16.90
C GLY A 148 -20.04 21.13 18.04
N PHE A 149 -18.88 20.75 18.56
CA PHE A 149 -18.21 21.43 19.68
C PHE A 149 -16.94 22.19 19.29
N HIS A 150 -16.49 22.07 18.04
CA HIS A 150 -15.26 22.72 17.57
C HIS A 150 -15.54 24.11 16.96
N SER A 151 -14.61 25.03 17.16
CA SER A 151 -14.62 26.31 16.46
C SER A 151 -14.27 26.15 14.97
N GLN A 152 -14.63 27.11 14.13
CA GLN A 152 -14.24 27.07 12.70
C GLN A 152 -12.72 27.02 12.51
N ALA A 153 -11.96 27.64 13.42
CA ALA A 153 -10.49 27.58 13.39
C ALA A 153 -9.97 26.17 13.64
N GLU A 154 -10.56 25.44 14.59
CA GLU A 154 -10.21 24.04 14.87
C GLU A 154 -10.51 23.13 13.68
N TYR A 155 -11.63 23.34 12.97
CA TYR A 155 -11.93 22.57 11.74
C TYR A 155 -10.84 22.71 10.68
N GLY A 156 -10.27 23.90 10.50
CA GLY A 156 -9.17 24.10 9.55
C GLY A 156 -7.92 23.29 9.91
N VAL A 157 -7.53 23.30 11.19
CA VAL A 157 -6.39 22.51 11.68
C VAL A 157 -6.68 21.01 11.57
N HIS A 158 -7.89 20.57 11.94
CA HIS A 158 -8.29 19.17 11.82
C HIS A 158 -8.31 18.70 10.36
N ALA A 159 -8.74 19.53 9.41
CA ALA A 159 -8.71 19.20 7.99
C ALA A 159 -7.29 18.95 7.49
N ILE A 160 -6.34 19.82 7.86
CA ILE A 160 -4.91 19.59 7.56
C ILE A 160 -4.38 18.33 8.25
N ASN A 161 -4.77 18.08 9.51
CA ASN A 161 -4.33 16.89 10.23
C ASN A 161 -4.84 15.58 9.64
N LEU A 162 -6.09 15.53 9.19
CA LEU A 162 -6.62 14.36 8.47
C LEU A 162 -5.85 14.10 7.18
N THR A 163 -5.56 15.17 6.43
CA THR A 163 -4.71 15.06 5.24
C THR A 163 -3.31 14.54 5.60
N LEU A 164 -2.69 15.07 6.64
CA LEU A 164 -1.39 14.59 7.13
C LEU A 164 -1.44 13.16 7.66
N TYR A 165 -2.57 12.71 8.20
CA TYR A 165 -2.78 11.31 8.59
C TYR A 165 -2.66 10.38 7.38
N HIS A 166 -3.28 10.73 6.27
CA HIS A 166 -3.24 9.94 5.05
C HIS A 166 -1.87 9.97 4.33
N TRP A 167 -1.12 11.08 4.43
CA TRP A 167 0.12 11.33 3.69
C TRP A 167 1.40 11.28 4.55
N GLY A 168 1.26 11.07 5.86
CA GLY A 168 2.37 11.05 6.82
C GLY A 168 2.99 9.65 6.97
N LEU A 169 3.32 9.27 8.21
CA LEU A 169 4.00 7.99 8.51
C LEU A 169 3.26 6.77 7.97
N GLY A 170 1.92 6.79 8.01
CA GLY A 170 1.08 5.70 7.54
C GLY A 170 1.28 5.37 6.06
N ALA A 171 1.47 6.38 5.22
CA ALA A 171 1.73 6.21 3.80
C ALA A 171 3.05 5.49 3.52
N TRP A 172 4.08 5.78 4.30
CA TRP A 172 5.44 5.28 4.09
C TRP A 172 5.74 3.98 4.84
N ALA A 173 4.90 3.58 5.78
CA ALA A 173 5.09 2.37 6.58
C ALA A 173 5.19 1.09 5.73
N PRO A 174 4.29 0.79 4.78
CA PRO A 174 4.43 -0.39 3.92
C PRO A 174 5.68 -0.36 3.05
N TYR A 175 6.12 0.82 2.61
CA TYR A 175 7.29 0.98 1.74
C TYR A 175 8.60 0.67 2.47
N VAL A 176 8.77 1.21 3.67
CA VAL A 176 9.97 0.95 4.47
C VAL A 176 10.07 -0.49 4.93
N LEU A 177 8.92 -1.12 5.25
CA LEU A 177 8.84 -2.53 5.61
C LEU A 177 9.39 -3.41 4.48
N VAL A 178 8.84 -3.26 3.27
CA VAL A 178 9.26 -4.03 2.09
C VAL A 178 10.70 -3.69 1.72
N GLY A 179 11.08 -2.41 1.76
CA GLY A 179 12.43 -1.94 1.45
C GLY A 179 13.50 -2.60 2.31
N ILE A 180 13.28 -2.68 3.62
CA ILE A 180 14.22 -3.33 4.54
C ILE A 180 14.20 -4.85 4.36
N ALA A 181 13.01 -5.46 4.27
CA ALA A 181 12.89 -6.91 4.13
C ALA A 181 13.56 -7.42 2.85
N ALA A 182 13.28 -6.80 1.71
CA ALA A 182 13.88 -7.15 0.43
C ALA A 182 15.39 -6.83 0.39
N GLY A 183 15.80 -5.70 0.99
CA GLY A 183 17.21 -5.32 1.06
C GLY A 183 18.04 -6.30 1.89
N ILE A 184 17.56 -6.75 3.05
CA ILE A 184 18.22 -7.78 3.86
C ILE A 184 18.21 -9.11 3.10
N ALA A 185 17.05 -9.53 2.58
CA ALA A 185 16.94 -10.77 1.82
C ALA A 185 17.94 -10.84 0.65
N SER A 186 18.05 -9.74 -0.12
CA SER A 186 18.90 -9.75 -1.32
C SER A 186 20.36 -9.53 -1.03
N TYR A 187 20.70 -8.53 -0.21
CA TYR A 187 22.11 -8.14 -0.08
C TYR A 187 22.84 -8.80 1.08
N ARG A 188 22.11 -9.39 2.02
CA ARG A 188 22.70 -10.12 3.15
C ARG A 188 22.54 -11.61 3.04
N GLU A 189 21.35 -12.07 2.60
CA GLU A 189 21.07 -13.50 2.41
C GLU A 189 21.32 -13.99 0.97
N ASN A 190 21.66 -13.09 0.04
CA ASN A 190 21.86 -13.38 -1.39
C ASN A 190 20.64 -14.00 -2.09
N LEU A 191 19.42 -13.68 -1.62
CA LEU A 191 18.17 -14.08 -2.26
C LEU A 191 17.82 -13.13 -3.42
N PRO A 192 16.97 -13.52 -4.38
CA PRO A 192 16.52 -12.65 -5.45
C PRO A 192 15.83 -11.39 -4.93
N LEU A 193 15.99 -10.26 -5.62
CA LEU A 193 15.32 -9.01 -5.25
C LEU A 193 13.84 -9.01 -5.70
N THR A 194 13.01 -9.76 -4.99
CA THR A 194 11.58 -9.94 -5.28
C THR A 194 10.77 -10.04 -4.00
N MET A 195 9.44 -9.92 -4.11
CA MET A 195 8.54 -10.02 -2.95
C MET A 195 8.53 -11.41 -2.33
N ARG A 196 8.70 -12.49 -3.12
CA ARG A 196 8.81 -13.85 -2.58
C ARG A 196 9.94 -14.00 -1.57
N SER A 197 11.06 -13.32 -1.80
CA SER A 197 12.23 -13.38 -0.93
C SER A 197 11.95 -12.80 0.46
N CYS A 198 11.08 -11.80 0.58
CA CYS A 198 10.68 -11.20 1.85
C CYS A 198 9.96 -12.20 2.78
N ILE A 199 9.31 -13.22 2.21
CA ILE A 199 8.55 -14.24 2.94
C ILE A 199 9.26 -15.59 3.00
N TYR A 200 10.48 -15.69 2.45
CA TYR A 200 11.29 -16.90 2.50
C TYR A 200 11.45 -17.47 3.93
N PRO A 201 11.71 -16.66 4.98
CA PRO A 201 11.80 -17.21 6.33
C PRO A 201 10.52 -17.89 6.85
N VAL A 202 9.37 -17.60 6.21
CA VAL A 202 8.07 -18.18 6.58
C VAL A 202 7.74 -19.40 5.71
N LEU A 203 7.94 -19.29 4.39
CA LEU A 203 7.60 -20.33 3.42
C LEU A 203 8.72 -21.35 3.18
N GLY A 204 9.99 -21.01 3.49
CA GLY A 204 11.13 -21.87 3.20
C GLY A 204 11.26 -22.16 1.69
N GLU A 205 11.60 -23.41 1.34
CA GLU A 205 11.83 -23.85 -0.04
C GLU A 205 10.60 -23.70 -0.98
N TYR A 206 9.37 -23.62 -0.42
CA TYR A 206 8.15 -23.41 -1.22
C TYR A 206 8.09 -22.03 -1.88
N THR A 207 8.94 -21.10 -1.43
CA THR A 207 9.15 -19.80 -2.06
C THR A 207 9.63 -19.92 -3.52
N TRP A 208 10.33 -21.00 -3.86
CA TRP A 208 10.88 -21.20 -5.20
C TRP A 208 9.91 -21.85 -6.19
N GLY A 209 8.75 -22.33 -5.69
CA GLY A 209 7.69 -22.94 -6.49
C GLY A 209 6.56 -21.97 -6.85
N PHE A 210 5.38 -22.57 -7.08
CA PHE A 210 4.16 -21.84 -7.48
C PHE A 210 3.78 -20.71 -6.53
N TRP A 211 3.99 -20.86 -5.21
CA TRP A 211 3.61 -19.84 -4.23
C TRP A 211 4.44 -18.58 -4.36
N GLY A 212 5.72 -18.72 -4.59
CA GLY A 212 6.55 -17.56 -4.90
C GLY A 212 6.15 -16.92 -6.23
N ASP A 213 5.86 -17.72 -7.27
CA ASP A 213 5.39 -17.20 -8.56
C ASP A 213 4.06 -16.47 -8.41
N LEU A 214 3.15 -16.97 -7.55
CA LEU A 214 1.88 -16.32 -7.24
C LEU A 214 2.09 -14.98 -6.54
N VAL A 215 2.96 -14.93 -5.53
CA VAL A 215 3.29 -13.69 -4.81
C VAL A 215 3.89 -12.64 -5.74
N ASP A 216 4.87 -13.00 -6.55
CA ASP A 216 5.49 -12.05 -7.49
C ASP A 216 4.53 -11.69 -8.65
N GLY A 217 3.70 -12.62 -9.12
CA GLY A 217 2.68 -12.36 -10.13
C GLY A 217 1.59 -11.39 -9.63
N PHE A 218 1.10 -11.60 -8.41
CA PHE A 218 0.20 -10.63 -7.77
C PHE A 218 0.89 -9.30 -7.48
N SER A 219 2.20 -9.30 -7.18
CA SER A 219 2.97 -8.07 -7.03
C SER A 219 2.97 -7.25 -8.33
N ILE A 220 3.11 -7.89 -9.49
CA ILE A 220 2.98 -7.21 -10.80
C ILE A 220 1.60 -6.58 -10.93
N VAL A 221 0.52 -7.32 -10.65
CA VAL A 221 -0.85 -6.80 -10.73
C VAL A 221 -1.05 -5.58 -9.85
N VAL A 222 -0.58 -5.65 -8.62
CA VAL A 222 -0.75 -4.59 -7.62
C VAL A 222 0.08 -3.35 -7.96
N VAL A 223 1.33 -3.54 -8.43
CA VAL A 223 2.18 -2.42 -8.91
C VAL A 223 1.48 -1.69 -10.04
N VAL A 224 1.07 -2.40 -11.08
CA VAL A 224 0.42 -1.78 -12.25
C VAL A 224 -0.90 -1.10 -11.85
N SER A 225 -1.75 -1.75 -11.04
CA SER A 225 -3.00 -1.15 -10.58
C SER A 225 -2.76 0.15 -9.78
N GLY A 226 -1.76 0.16 -8.91
CA GLY A 226 -1.39 1.33 -8.13
C GLY A 226 -0.81 2.46 -8.98
N VAL A 227 0.09 2.14 -9.92
CA VAL A 227 0.65 3.12 -10.86
C VAL A 227 -0.44 3.70 -11.75
N CYS A 228 -1.37 2.88 -12.28
CA CYS A 228 -2.49 3.35 -13.11
C CYS A 228 -3.38 4.36 -12.39
N THR A 229 -3.56 4.25 -11.06
CA THR A 229 -4.29 5.27 -10.29
C THR A 229 -3.59 6.62 -10.39
N SER A 230 -2.29 6.68 -10.20
CA SER A 230 -1.52 7.91 -10.37
C SER A 230 -1.50 8.42 -11.81
N LEU A 231 -1.40 7.53 -12.80
CA LEU A 231 -1.46 7.88 -14.22
C LEU A 231 -2.81 8.54 -14.56
N GLY A 232 -3.91 8.00 -14.04
CA GLY A 232 -5.23 8.57 -14.22
C GLY A 232 -5.37 9.96 -13.60
N LEU A 233 -4.98 10.09 -12.32
CA LEU A 233 -4.97 11.39 -11.61
C LEU A 233 -4.10 12.44 -12.31
N GLY A 234 -2.91 12.03 -12.76
CA GLY A 234 -2.00 12.93 -13.47
C GLY A 234 -2.55 13.39 -14.83
N ALA A 235 -3.20 12.50 -15.56
CA ALA A 235 -3.82 12.86 -16.84
C ALA A 235 -4.96 13.86 -16.64
N ILE A 236 -5.82 13.66 -15.62
CA ILE A 236 -6.87 14.61 -15.26
C ILE A 236 -6.24 15.98 -14.98
N GLN A 237 -5.28 16.06 -14.05
CA GLN A 237 -4.66 17.33 -13.68
C GLN A 237 -3.93 18.02 -14.83
N ILE A 238 -3.19 17.28 -15.67
CA ILE A 238 -2.49 17.88 -16.83
C ILE A 238 -3.50 18.47 -17.81
N VAL A 239 -4.57 17.75 -18.14
CA VAL A 239 -5.56 18.20 -19.12
C VAL A 239 -6.31 19.42 -18.59
N ASP A 240 -6.74 19.39 -17.32
CA ASP A 240 -7.42 20.52 -16.66
C ASP A 240 -6.51 21.76 -16.66
N GLY A 241 -5.24 21.60 -16.28
CA GLY A 241 -4.28 22.71 -16.26
C GLY A 241 -3.96 23.26 -17.66
N VAL A 242 -3.81 22.41 -18.67
CA VAL A 242 -3.57 22.84 -20.07
C VAL A 242 -4.82 23.50 -20.64
N ASN A 243 -6.02 22.94 -20.41
CA ASN A 243 -7.27 23.54 -20.84
C ASN A 243 -7.43 24.96 -20.29
N LEU A 244 -7.14 25.11 -18.98
CA LEU A 244 -7.14 26.36 -18.28
C LEU A 244 -6.22 27.42 -18.91
N LEU A 245 -4.97 27.05 -19.22
CA LEU A 245 -3.92 27.98 -19.69
C LEU A 245 -4.00 28.31 -21.16
N THR A 246 -4.63 27.46 -21.96
CA THR A 246 -4.63 27.56 -23.43
C THR A 246 -6.02 27.76 -24.02
N ASP A 247 -7.06 27.77 -23.17
CA ASP A 247 -8.47 27.93 -23.55
C ASP A 247 -8.88 26.98 -24.70
N LEU A 248 -8.56 25.67 -24.52
CA LEU A 248 -8.91 24.64 -25.51
C LEU A 248 -10.43 24.43 -25.61
N GLY A 249 -11.21 24.99 -24.71
CA GLY A 249 -12.67 24.89 -24.69
C GLY A 249 -13.17 23.48 -24.39
N LEU A 250 -12.37 22.65 -23.71
CA LEU A 250 -12.79 21.33 -23.28
C LEU A 250 -13.84 21.45 -22.18
N VAL A 251 -15.00 20.85 -22.39
CA VAL A 251 -16.09 20.83 -21.41
C VAL A 251 -15.90 19.64 -20.50
N ALA A 252 -16.08 19.84 -19.19
CA ALA A 252 -15.99 18.78 -18.20
C ALA A 252 -16.89 17.58 -18.57
N ASP A 253 -16.35 16.37 -18.40
CA ASP A 253 -17.01 15.09 -18.72
C ASP A 253 -17.38 14.87 -20.20
N SER A 254 -16.84 15.68 -21.09
CA SER A 254 -17.03 15.51 -22.53
C SER A 254 -16.17 14.37 -23.13
N GLU A 255 -16.54 13.86 -24.32
CA GLU A 255 -15.71 12.90 -25.04
C GLU A 255 -14.38 13.48 -25.49
N GLU A 256 -14.36 14.79 -25.80
CA GLU A 256 -13.16 15.53 -26.16
C GLU A 256 -12.18 15.60 -25.01
N GLU A 257 -12.65 15.88 -23.82
CA GLU A 257 -11.84 15.91 -22.61
C GLU A 257 -11.27 14.52 -22.28
N ASN A 258 -12.10 13.48 -22.33
CA ASN A 258 -11.64 12.10 -22.11
C ASN A 258 -10.60 11.68 -23.16
N THR A 259 -10.75 12.09 -24.42
CA THR A 259 -9.77 11.87 -25.47
C THR A 259 -8.44 12.59 -25.14
N ALA A 260 -8.50 13.83 -24.68
CA ALA A 260 -7.32 14.59 -24.26
C ALA A 260 -6.59 13.91 -23.09
N ARG A 261 -7.32 13.38 -22.10
CA ARG A 261 -6.77 12.60 -20.97
C ARG A 261 -6.05 11.33 -21.48
N ILE A 262 -6.65 10.60 -22.43
CA ILE A 262 -6.02 9.42 -23.05
C ILE A 262 -4.73 9.83 -23.78
N ILE A 263 -4.76 10.90 -24.56
CA ILE A 263 -3.57 11.41 -25.26
C ILE A 263 -2.47 11.75 -24.25
N ALA A 264 -2.80 12.43 -23.15
CA ALA A 264 -1.86 12.76 -22.09
C ALA A 264 -1.23 11.50 -21.48
N ILE A 265 -2.02 10.44 -21.18
CA ILE A 265 -1.49 9.15 -20.71
C ILE A 265 -0.45 8.60 -21.68
N TRP A 266 -0.75 8.56 -22.99
CA TRP A 266 0.15 7.94 -23.95
C TRP A 266 1.40 8.76 -24.24
N ILE A 267 1.33 10.11 -24.20
CA ILE A 267 2.53 10.97 -24.29
C ILE A 267 3.46 10.70 -23.11
N VAL A 268 2.92 10.65 -21.90
CA VAL A 268 3.74 10.42 -20.69
C VAL A 268 4.25 8.98 -20.64
N THR A 269 3.41 7.99 -20.99
CA THR A 269 3.84 6.58 -21.10
C THR A 269 4.99 6.43 -22.09
N GLY A 270 4.96 7.14 -23.22
CA GLY A 270 6.06 7.16 -24.18
C GLY A 270 7.34 7.74 -23.58
N ALA A 271 7.25 8.85 -22.87
CA ALA A 271 8.39 9.47 -22.17
C ALA A 271 8.94 8.55 -21.05
N ALA A 272 8.06 7.92 -20.24
CA ALA A 272 8.45 6.98 -19.22
C ALA A 272 9.14 5.73 -19.81
N THR A 273 8.64 5.23 -20.93
CA THR A 273 9.27 4.12 -21.66
C THR A 273 10.70 4.46 -22.09
N LEU A 274 10.91 5.65 -22.64
CA LEU A 274 12.26 6.12 -23.00
C LEU A 274 13.16 6.26 -21.77
N SER A 275 12.60 6.74 -20.64
CA SER A 275 13.33 6.88 -19.38
C SER A 275 13.76 5.52 -18.85
N VAL A 276 12.86 4.54 -18.71
CA VAL A 276 13.17 3.21 -18.15
C VAL A 276 14.17 2.43 -19.02
N VAL A 277 14.11 2.60 -20.34
CA VAL A 277 15.08 1.98 -21.25
C VAL A 277 16.47 2.62 -21.12
N SER A 278 16.55 3.93 -20.80
CA SER A 278 17.84 4.63 -20.58
C SER A 278 18.54 4.23 -19.28
N GLY A 279 17.83 3.62 -18.35
CA GLY A 279 18.34 3.02 -17.12
C GLY A 279 18.39 3.96 -15.91
N LEU A 280 18.62 3.35 -14.74
CA LEU A 280 18.51 3.99 -13.42
C LEU A 280 19.35 5.26 -13.23
N ASN A 281 20.58 5.25 -13.71
CA ASN A 281 21.52 6.35 -13.45
C ASN A 281 21.28 7.59 -14.30
N PHE A 282 20.76 7.46 -15.52
CA PHE A 282 20.57 8.56 -16.45
C PHE A 282 19.13 9.07 -16.44
N GLY A 283 18.14 8.20 -16.69
CA GLY A 283 16.73 8.58 -16.73
C GLY A 283 16.18 8.87 -15.33
N ILE A 284 15.99 7.82 -14.54
CA ILE A 284 15.26 7.88 -13.27
C ILE A 284 15.87 8.87 -12.27
N LYS A 285 17.18 8.79 -12.02
CA LYS A 285 17.86 9.66 -11.04
C LYS A 285 17.79 11.14 -11.42
N PHE A 286 18.05 11.48 -12.69
CA PHE A 286 18.05 12.87 -13.14
C PHE A 286 16.65 13.47 -13.07
N LEU A 287 15.64 12.77 -13.58
CA LEU A 287 14.25 13.21 -13.55
C LEU A 287 13.73 13.35 -12.11
N SER A 288 14.08 12.42 -11.21
CA SER A 288 13.71 12.51 -9.79
C SER A 288 14.24 13.76 -9.10
N ILE A 289 15.50 14.14 -9.37
CA ILE A 289 16.09 15.37 -8.82
C ILE A 289 15.37 16.60 -9.39
N LEU A 290 15.07 16.59 -10.68
CA LEU A 290 14.38 17.70 -11.34
C LEU A 290 12.95 17.87 -10.81
N ALA A 291 12.21 16.76 -10.64
CA ALA A 291 10.86 16.76 -10.09
C ALA A 291 10.79 17.39 -8.70
N ILE A 292 11.68 16.94 -7.80
CA ILE A 292 11.69 17.46 -6.42
C ILE A 292 12.11 18.93 -6.37
N LEU A 293 13.07 19.35 -7.19
CA LEU A 293 13.46 20.75 -7.28
C LEU A 293 12.32 21.63 -7.78
N ALA A 294 11.61 21.21 -8.83
CA ALA A 294 10.47 21.95 -9.36
C ALA A 294 9.33 22.09 -8.32
N SER A 295 9.03 21.02 -7.58
CA SER A 295 8.01 21.07 -6.53
C SER A 295 8.44 21.94 -5.33
N PHE A 296 9.72 21.94 -4.94
CA PHE A 296 10.24 22.86 -3.93
C PHE A 296 10.14 24.33 -4.39
N VAL A 297 10.48 24.62 -5.64
CA VAL A 297 10.36 25.97 -6.21
C VAL A 297 8.91 26.42 -6.15
N LEU A 298 7.97 25.58 -6.59
CA LEU A 298 6.55 25.90 -6.56
C LEU A 298 6.05 26.17 -5.13
N CYS A 299 6.39 25.27 -4.20
CA CYS A 299 6.01 25.41 -2.80
C CYS A 299 6.59 26.68 -2.17
N PHE A 300 7.84 26.99 -2.44
CA PHE A 300 8.51 28.17 -1.94
C PHE A 300 7.89 29.46 -2.50
N LEU A 301 7.56 29.49 -3.79
CA LEU A 301 6.90 30.64 -4.41
C LEU A 301 5.54 30.91 -3.77
N VAL A 302 4.70 29.88 -3.59
CA VAL A 302 3.38 30.04 -2.97
C VAL A 302 3.51 30.44 -1.52
N LEU A 303 4.45 29.88 -0.74
CA LEU A 303 4.71 30.25 0.64
C LEU A 303 4.98 31.76 0.82
N PHE A 304 5.66 32.41 -0.15
CA PHE A 304 5.96 33.85 -0.10
C PHE A 304 4.98 34.74 -0.83
N LEU A 305 4.18 34.20 -1.73
CA LEU A 305 3.11 34.93 -2.41
C LEU A 305 1.83 35.00 -1.55
N ASP A 306 1.63 34.04 -0.67
CA ASP A 306 0.51 34.00 0.30
C ASP A 306 0.92 34.58 1.68
N ASP A 307 0.05 34.43 2.67
CA ASP A 307 0.35 34.82 4.07
C ASP A 307 1.35 33.83 4.69
N THR A 308 2.63 34.11 4.52
CA THR A 308 3.73 33.31 5.07
C THR A 308 3.58 33.08 6.57
N ARG A 309 3.13 34.10 7.33
CA ARG A 309 2.97 34.00 8.79
C ARG A 309 1.87 32.99 9.14
N PHE A 310 0.73 33.07 8.47
CA PHE A 310 -0.38 32.13 8.67
C PHE A 310 0.07 30.69 8.35
N ILE A 311 0.70 30.47 7.20
CA ILE A 311 1.15 29.15 6.75
C ILE A 311 2.15 28.55 7.74
N LEU A 312 3.13 29.33 8.24
CA LEU A 312 4.10 28.84 9.22
C LEU A 312 3.46 28.54 10.58
N ASN A 313 2.52 29.37 11.04
CA ASN A 313 1.76 29.09 12.27
C ASN A 313 0.94 27.81 12.14
N LEU A 314 0.22 27.64 11.02
CA LEU A 314 -0.55 26.44 10.72
C LEU A 314 0.34 25.18 10.69
N MET A 315 1.52 25.27 10.07
CA MET A 315 2.48 24.16 10.03
C MET A 315 2.92 23.72 11.43
N VAL A 316 3.23 24.67 12.31
CA VAL A 316 3.66 24.38 13.69
C VAL A 316 2.51 23.75 14.49
N GLU A 317 1.31 24.29 14.36
CA GLU A 317 0.09 23.79 15.03
C GLU A 317 -0.26 22.39 14.53
N ALA A 318 -0.28 22.17 13.21
CA ALA A 318 -0.53 20.89 12.59
C ALA A 318 0.50 19.82 13.02
N CYS A 319 1.77 20.20 13.20
CA CYS A 319 2.80 19.31 13.70
C CYS A 319 2.47 18.79 15.11
N GLY A 320 2.07 19.68 16.02
CA GLY A 320 1.65 19.31 17.38
C GLY A 320 0.47 18.35 17.39
N TRP A 321 -0.58 18.67 16.66
CA TRP A 321 -1.75 17.82 16.51
C TRP A 321 -1.45 16.47 15.90
N TYR A 322 -0.60 16.41 14.87
CA TYR A 322 -0.21 15.17 14.21
C TYR A 322 0.42 14.18 15.19
N PHE A 323 1.41 14.60 15.95
CA PHE A 323 2.08 13.69 16.90
C PHE A 323 1.19 13.32 18.08
N GLN A 324 0.30 14.21 18.51
CA GLN A 324 -0.62 13.92 19.61
C GLN A 324 -1.71 12.91 19.20
N TYR A 325 -2.35 13.08 18.04
CA TYR A 325 -3.55 12.33 17.67
C TYR A 325 -3.30 11.27 16.59
N ASN A 326 -2.58 11.62 15.51
CA ASN A 326 -2.52 10.75 14.34
C ASN A 326 -1.67 9.49 14.54
N VAL A 327 -0.64 9.55 15.40
CA VAL A 327 0.29 8.41 15.58
C VAL A 327 -0.34 7.28 16.39
N VAL A 328 -1.23 7.57 17.33
CA VAL A 328 -1.83 6.56 18.22
C VAL A 328 -3.34 6.53 18.08
N GLU A 329 -4.05 7.61 18.43
CA GLU A 329 -5.51 7.59 18.53
C GLU A 329 -6.19 7.38 17.19
N VAL A 330 -5.90 8.22 16.20
CA VAL A 330 -6.47 8.16 14.86
C VAL A 330 -5.96 6.94 14.09
N ALA A 331 -4.71 6.50 14.35
CA ALA A 331 -4.13 5.35 13.67
C ALA A 331 -4.92 4.04 13.85
N PHE A 332 -5.61 3.87 14.97
CA PHE A 332 -6.44 2.69 15.26
C PHE A 332 -7.95 2.95 15.11
N ALA A 333 -8.35 4.15 14.69
CA ALA A 333 -9.75 4.50 14.61
C ALA A 333 -10.43 3.84 13.42
N THR A 334 -11.23 2.81 13.68
CA THR A 334 -12.10 2.16 12.70
C THR A 334 -13.46 2.85 12.58
N ASP A 335 -13.76 3.79 13.49
CA ASP A 335 -15.06 4.48 13.60
C ASP A 335 -16.24 3.51 13.61
N ALA A 336 -16.12 2.47 14.42
CA ALA A 336 -17.07 1.35 14.47
C ALA A 336 -18.53 1.81 14.69
N PHE A 337 -18.76 2.84 15.52
CA PHE A 337 -20.08 3.40 15.71
C PHE A 337 -20.56 4.24 14.54
N GLY A 338 -19.68 5.01 13.90
CA GLY A 338 -19.97 5.74 12.68
C GLY A 338 -20.39 4.83 11.53
N GLN A 339 -19.81 3.62 11.46
CA GLN A 339 -20.17 2.63 10.46
C GLN A 339 -21.55 1.99 10.66
N LEU A 340 -22.18 2.18 11.80
CA LEU A 340 -23.60 1.80 12.01
C LEU A 340 -24.57 2.77 11.33
N THR A 341 -24.10 3.94 10.94
CA THR A 341 -24.93 4.92 10.21
C THR A 341 -25.14 4.48 8.76
N ARG A 342 -26.24 4.89 8.18
CA ARG A 342 -26.41 4.79 6.71
C ARG A 342 -25.44 5.75 6.04
N GLY A 343 -24.87 5.37 4.91
CA GLY A 343 -23.76 5.99 4.18
C GLY A 343 -23.66 7.52 4.04
N ASN A 344 -24.55 8.27 4.70
CA ASN A 344 -24.60 9.72 4.75
C ASN A 344 -24.55 10.29 6.19
N GLY A 345 -24.10 9.52 7.17
CA GLY A 345 -24.03 9.95 8.58
C GLY A 345 -25.40 10.11 9.26
N ARG A 346 -26.47 9.59 8.69
CA ARG A 346 -27.82 9.67 9.25
C ARG A 346 -28.31 8.33 9.80
N GLY A 347 -29.02 8.36 10.91
CA GLY A 347 -29.75 7.21 11.47
C GLY A 347 -30.90 6.76 10.56
N ILE A 348 -31.53 5.63 10.96
CA ILE A 348 -32.69 5.05 10.26
C ILE A 348 -33.87 6.03 10.20
N ASP A 349 -34.03 6.86 11.21
CA ASP A 349 -35.05 7.91 11.36
C ASP A 349 -34.71 9.23 10.64
N GLY A 350 -33.55 9.28 9.94
CA GLY A 350 -33.08 10.48 9.28
C GLY A 350 -32.40 11.50 10.20
N SER A 351 -32.27 11.19 11.52
CA SER A 351 -31.56 12.06 12.46
C SER A 351 -30.07 12.11 12.17
N SER A 352 -29.43 13.25 12.48
CA SER A 352 -27.98 13.35 12.42
C SER A 352 -27.35 12.48 13.50
N MET A 353 -26.43 11.60 13.09
CA MET A 353 -25.62 10.78 13.99
C MET A 353 -24.21 11.39 14.19
N SER A 354 -24.14 12.72 14.23
CA SER A 354 -22.89 13.44 14.48
C SER A 354 -22.26 13.01 15.81
N GLY A 355 -20.93 12.92 15.84
CA GLY A 355 -20.19 12.51 17.03
C GLY A 355 -19.96 11.02 17.19
N LEU A 356 -20.45 10.17 16.26
CA LEU A 356 -20.15 8.73 16.24
C LEU A 356 -18.88 8.36 15.47
N GLY A 357 -18.18 9.35 14.90
CA GLY A 357 -17.04 9.16 14.01
C GLY A 357 -17.43 9.07 12.53
N ALA A 358 -16.49 8.74 11.67
CA ALA A 358 -16.71 8.67 10.24
C ALA A 358 -17.69 7.55 9.85
N TYR A 359 -18.62 7.85 8.97
CA TYR A 359 -19.53 6.86 8.40
C TYR A 359 -18.84 6.00 7.32
N ALA A 360 -19.46 4.89 6.97
CA ALA A 360 -18.84 3.88 6.10
C ALA A 360 -18.38 4.43 4.74
N ALA A 361 -19.17 5.30 4.09
CA ALA A 361 -18.79 5.87 2.79
C ALA A 361 -17.55 6.77 2.94
N TRP A 362 -17.49 7.62 3.98
CA TRP A 362 -16.32 8.44 4.25
C TRP A 362 -15.05 7.58 4.48
N MET A 363 -15.15 6.54 5.32
CA MET A 363 -14.03 5.63 5.55
C MET A 363 -13.55 4.96 4.27
N ASN A 364 -14.47 4.53 3.40
CA ASN A 364 -14.16 3.87 2.14
C ASN A 364 -13.49 4.79 1.13
N ASP A 365 -13.95 6.04 1.05
CA ASP A 365 -13.50 6.98 0.02
C ASP A 365 -12.20 7.70 0.44
N TRP A 366 -11.89 7.72 1.74
CA TRP A 366 -10.70 8.35 2.29
C TRP A 366 -9.72 7.35 2.90
N THR A 367 -9.85 7.00 4.16
CA THR A 367 -8.81 6.24 4.89
C THR A 367 -8.52 4.88 4.28
N ILE A 368 -9.57 4.10 3.93
CA ILE A 368 -9.37 2.77 3.35
C ILE A 368 -8.80 2.87 1.93
N PHE A 369 -9.25 3.84 1.15
CA PHE A 369 -8.66 4.10 -0.16
C PHE A 369 -7.16 4.40 -0.05
N TYR A 370 -6.75 5.29 0.84
CA TYR A 370 -5.33 5.61 1.02
C TYR A 370 -4.53 4.40 1.49
N TRP A 371 -5.01 3.66 2.50
CA TRP A 371 -4.29 2.47 2.97
C TRP A 371 -4.16 1.39 1.91
N ALA A 372 -5.20 1.18 1.11
CA ALA A 372 -5.16 0.26 -0.01
C ALA A 372 -4.20 0.73 -1.10
N TRP A 373 -4.21 2.02 -1.43
CA TRP A 373 -3.32 2.61 -2.43
C TRP A 373 -1.85 2.50 -2.01
N TRP A 374 -1.53 2.87 -0.77
CA TRP A 374 -0.16 2.71 -0.25
C TRP A 374 0.27 1.25 -0.15
N THR A 375 -0.63 0.36 0.24
CA THR A 375 -0.37 -1.08 0.23
C THR A 375 -0.13 -1.58 -1.20
N ALA A 376 -0.90 -1.15 -2.16
CA ALA A 376 -0.70 -1.48 -3.58
C ALA A 376 0.65 -0.98 -4.10
N TRP A 377 1.12 0.17 -3.64
CA TRP A 377 2.44 0.69 -4.00
C TRP A 377 3.60 0.06 -3.25
N SER A 378 3.34 -0.70 -2.20
CA SER A 378 4.40 -1.19 -1.30
C SER A 378 5.41 -2.09 -1.98
N SER A 379 5.00 -2.97 -2.90
CA SER A 379 5.94 -3.79 -3.66
C SER A 379 6.78 -2.96 -4.62
N PHE A 380 6.18 -1.99 -5.31
CA PHE A 380 6.89 -1.08 -6.20
C PHE A 380 7.90 -0.21 -5.44
N VAL A 381 7.42 0.66 -4.57
CA VAL A 381 8.27 1.63 -3.86
C VAL A 381 9.23 0.91 -2.91
N GLY A 382 8.79 -0.15 -2.24
CA GLY A 382 9.62 -0.91 -1.31
C GLY A 382 10.78 -1.64 -2.01
N LEU A 383 10.53 -2.34 -3.13
CA LEU A 383 11.62 -2.98 -3.90
C LEU A 383 12.55 -1.94 -4.53
N PHE A 384 12.02 -0.79 -4.94
CA PHE A 384 12.84 0.32 -5.41
C PHE A 384 13.73 0.88 -4.30
N ILE A 385 13.18 1.09 -3.08
CA ILE A 385 13.95 1.48 -1.90
C ILE A 385 15.04 0.44 -1.63
N ALA A 386 14.71 -0.86 -1.63
CA ALA A 386 15.68 -1.92 -1.46
C ALA A 386 16.82 -1.80 -2.48
N ARG A 387 16.49 -1.61 -3.77
CA ARG A 387 17.45 -1.52 -4.88
C ARG A 387 18.48 -0.41 -4.70
N ILE A 388 18.06 0.73 -4.17
CA ILE A 388 18.95 1.89 -3.97
C ILE A 388 19.56 1.97 -2.57
N SER A 389 19.23 1.04 -1.66
CA SER A 389 19.63 1.07 -0.24
C SER A 389 20.83 0.19 0.09
N ARG A 390 21.44 -0.49 -0.89
CA ARG A 390 22.60 -1.36 -0.62
C ARG A 390 23.70 -0.63 0.14
N GLY A 391 24.19 -1.25 1.22
CA GLY A 391 25.23 -0.69 2.09
C GLY A 391 24.74 0.32 3.14
N ARG A 392 23.44 0.69 3.16
CA ARG A 392 22.85 1.52 4.21
C ARG A 392 22.43 0.69 5.41
N THR A 393 22.34 1.34 6.56
CA THR A 393 21.81 0.73 7.79
C THR A 393 20.29 0.78 7.81
N ILE A 394 19.66 -0.13 8.56
CA ILE A 394 18.19 -0.13 8.82
C ILE A 394 17.77 1.25 9.33
N ARG A 395 18.54 1.85 10.27
CA ARG A 395 18.25 3.18 10.81
C ARG A 395 18.24 4.26 9.74
N GLU A 396 19.20 4.25 8.83
CA GLU A 396 19.25 5.22 7.74
C GLU A 396 18.05 5.05 6.79
N VAL A 397 17.69 3.82 6.43
CA VAL A 397 16.53 3.57 5.56
C VAL A 397 15.25 4.07 6.20
N ILE A 398 14.98 3.71 7.47
CA ILE A 398 13.80 4.21 8.21
C ILE A 398 13.81 5.74 8.30
N HIS A 399 14.96 6.32 8.63
CA HIS A 399 15.08 7.77 8.78
C HIS A 399 14.76 8.51 7.48
N PHE A 400 15.38 8.12 6.36
CA PHE A 400 15.15 8.78 5.07
C PHE A 400 13.75 8.55 4.52
N THR A 401 13.15 7.38 4.81
CA THR A 401 11.81 7.04 4.30
C THR A 401 10.69 7.68 5.14
N PHE A 402 10.91 7.91 6.44
CA PHE A 402 9.88 8.52 7.30
C PHE A 402 10.10 10.03 7.48
N ALA A 403 11.27 10.46 7.96
CA ALA A 403 11.45 11.83 8.41
C ALA A 403 11.40 12.85 7.25
N GLY A 404 12.05 12.54 6.15
CA GLY A 404 12.08 13.45 5.00
C GLY A 404 10.72 13.70 4.38
N PRO A 405 10.00 12.64 3.96
CA PRO A 405 8.66 12.80 3.40
C PRO A 405 7.64 13.39 4.36
N LEU A 406 7.69 13.04 5.64
CA LEU A 406 6.81 13.63 6.65
C LEU A 406 7.05 15.15 6.79
N LEU A 407 8.30 15.59 6.86
CA LEU A 407 8.62 17.01 6.91
C LEU A 407 8.12 17.73 5.64
N TYR A 408 8.32 17.11 4.49
CA TYR A 408 7.81 17.67 3.24
C TYR A 408 6.27 17.74 3.22
N ALA A 409 5.58 16.73 3.70
CA ALA A 409 4.13 16.74 3.82
C ALA A 409 3.63 17.88 4.72
N PHE A 410 4.27 18.14 5.86
CA PHE A 410 3.97 19.31 6.69
C PHE A 410 4.10 20.63 5.92
N ILE A 411 5.19 20.82 5.20
CA ILE A 411 5.43 22.04 4.41
C ILE A 411 4.39 22.14 3.29
N TRP A 412 4.18 21.06 2.54
CA TRP A 412 3.30 21.04 1.37
C TRP A 412 1.84 21.31 1.72
N PHE A 413 1.26 20.52 2.64
CA PHE A 413 -0.16 20.66 2.97
C PHE A 413 -0.46 21.91 3.80
N SER A 414 0.49 22.38 4.62
CA SER A 414 0.31 23.68 5.28
C SER A 414 0.37 24.84 4.27
N THR A 415 1.18 24.74 3.22
CA THR A 415 1.27 25.78 2.19
C THR A 415 0.04 25.76 1.29
N PHE A 416 -0.18 24.68 0.55
CA PHE A 416 -1.24 24.62 -0.46
C PHE A 416 -2.62 24.38 0.15
N GLY A 417 -2.73 23.48 1.11
CA GLY A 417 -3.98 23.23 1.83
C GLY A 417 -4.37 24.44 2.69
N GLY A 418 -3.39 25.06 3.35
CA GLY A 418 -3.61 26.29 4.11
C GLY A 418 -4.07 27.45 3.23
N ALA A 419 -3.46 27.65 2.06
CA ALA A 419 -3.88 28.64 1.07
C ALA A 419 -5.32 28.36 0.57
N GLY A 420 -5.64 27.09 0.30
CA GLY A 420 -7.00 26.69 -0.11
C GLY A 420 -8.06 26.97 0.97
N ILE A 421 -7.79 26.57 2.22
CA ILE A 421 -8.69 26.84 3.36
C ILE A 421 -8.88 28.35 3.55
N ARG A 422 -7.80 29.11 3.47
CA ARG A 422 -7.86 30.56 3.57
C ARG A 422 -8.69 31.18 2.45
N ALA A 423 -8.51 30.73 1.21
CA ALA A 423 -9.32 31.15 0.07
C ALA A 423 -10.81 30.84 0.31
N TYR A 424 -11.14 29.65 0.82
CA TYR A 424 -12.50 29.26 1.14
C TYR A 424 -13.16 30.17 2.20
N TYR A 425 -12.46 30.47 3.28
CA TYR A 425 -12.99 31.41 4.30
C TYR A 425 -13.15 32.82 3.75
N ARG A 426 -12.21 33.24 2.90
CA ARG A 426 -12.29 34.58 2.28
C ARG A 426 -13.48 34.73 1.32
N VAL A 427 -13.78 33.69 0.55
CA VAL A 427 -15.02 33.65 -0.26
C VAL A 427 -16.26 33.88 0.61
N ARG A 428 -16.32 33.19 1.77
CA ARG A 428 -17.46 33.37 2.70
C ARG A 428 -17.55 34.78 3.26
N GLU A 429 -16.44 35.42 3.59
CA GLU A 429 -16.38 36.81 4.03
C GLU A 429 -16.89 37.78 2.95
N VAL A 430 -16.46 37.60 1.70
CA VAL A 430 -16.88 38.44 0.58
C VAL A 430 -18.37 38.28 0.29
N ILE A 431 -18.91 37.06 0.33
CA ILE A 431 -20.36 36.79 0.21
C ILE A 431 -21.11 37.47 1.35
N GLN A 432 -20.63 37.37 2.58
CA GLN A 432 -21.25 38.03 3.73
C GLN A 432 -21.25 39.56 3.58
N LEU A 433 -20.15 40.12 3.09
CA LEU A 433 -20.01 41.52 2.82
C LEU A 433 -21.04 42.00 1.78
N GLY A 434 -21.17 41.26 0.65
CA GLY A 434 -22.19 41.56 -0.36
C GLY A 434 -23.62 41.44 0.19
N THR A 435 -23.88 40.40 0.99
CA THR A 435 -25.20 40.22 1.66
C THR A 435 -25.55 41.38 2.56
N LEU A 436 -24.61 41.93 3.30
CA LEU A 436 -24.80 43.11 4.15
C LEU A 436 -25.09 44.38 3.33
N GLN A 437 -24.64 44.43 2.08
CA GLN A 437 -24.91 45.49 1.12
C GLN A 437 -26.21 45.27 0.30
N GLY A 438 -26.89 44.14 0.52
CA GLY A 438 -28.16 43.79 -0.11
C GLY A 438 -28.03 42.83 -1.31
N ASP A 439 -26.85 42.42 -1.70
CA ASP A 439 -26.63 41.47 -2.79
C ASP A 439 -25.43 40.53 -2.47
N ALA A 440 -25.70 39.25 -2.22
CA ALA A 440 -24.69 38.23 -1.91
C ALA A 440 -23.69 38.05 -3.05
N ASP A 441 -24.11 38.25 -4.29
CA ASP A 441 -23.30 38.06 -5.49
C ASP A 441 -22.67 39.36 -6.02
N MET A 442 -22.73 40.47 -5.25
CA MET A 442 -22.20 41.78 -5.63
C MET A 442 -20.77 41.75 -6.17
N TYR A 443 -19.92 40.83 -5.61
CA TYR A 443 -18.51 40.70 -5.98
C TYR A 443 -18.23 39.42 -6.78
N ALA A 444 -19.27 38.73 -7.25
CA ALA A 444 -19.14 37.52 -8.01
C ALA A 444 -18.51 37.78 -9.38
N VAL A 445 -17.58 36.90 -9.75
CA VAL A 445 -16.91 36.89 -11.06
C VAL A 445 -16.89 35.46 -11.57
N SER A 446 -16.79 35.30 -12.90
CA SER A 446 -16.63 33.95 -13.49
C SER A 446 -15.23 33.39 -13.15
N GLY A 447 -15.19 32.21 -12.57
CA GLY A 447 -13.97 31.45 -12.38
C GLY A 447 -13.51 30.79 -13.68
N ILE A 448 -12.39 30.08 -13.60
CA ILE A 448 -11.69 29.50 -14.73
C ILE A 448 -12.49 28.36 -15.38
N ASP A 449 -13.23 27.62 -14.58
CA ASP A 449 -14.10 26.51 -14.94
C ASP A 449 -15.56 26.89 -15.10
N GLY A 450 -15.85 28.21 -15.12
CA GLY A 450 -17.22 28.73 -15.08
C GLY A 450 -17.86 28.70 -13.69
N SER A 451 -17.12 28.29 -12.65
CA SER A 451 -17.57 28.39 -11.27
C SER A 451 -17.68 29.84 -10.82
N THR A 452 -18.44 30.07 -9.76
CA THR A 452 -18.54 31.41 -9.15
C THR A 452 -17.35 31.65 -8.23
N CYS A 453 -16.51 32.61 -8.60
CA CYS A 453 -15.43 33.13 -7.77
C CYS A 453 -15.80 34.58 -7.31
N TYR A 454 -14.99 35.15 -6.45
CA TYR A 454 -15.27 36.48 -5.89
C TYR A 454 -14.02 37.36 -6.00
N ALA A 455 -14.20 38.59 -6.49
CA ALA A 455 -13.17 39.62 -6.52
C ALA A 455 -13.24 40.45 -5.24
N PRO A 456 -12.39 40.21 -4.23
CA PRO A 456 -12.47 40.94 -2.96
C PRO A 456 -12.17 42.41 -3.20
N PRO A 457 -13.01 43.35 -2.69
CA PRO A 457 -12.77 44.78 -2.81
C PRO A 457 -11.52 45.18 -2.03
N ALA A 458 -10.84 46.24 -2.50
CA ALA A 458 -9.64 46.72 -1.84
C ALA A 458 -9.92 47.22 -0.42
N TYR A 459 -11.03 47.95 -0.25
CA TYR A 459 -11.50 48.50 1.03
C TYR A 459 -12.99 48.73 1.00
N VAL A 460 -13.74 48.31 2.02
CA VAL A 460 -15.18 48.62 2.21
C VAL A 460 -15.51 48.68 3.69
N GLU A 461 -16.29 49.69 4.10
CA GLU A 461 -16.92 49.72 5.41
C GLU A 461 -18.45 49.57 5.24
N VAL A 462 -19.02 48.61 5.94
CA VAL A 462 -20.46 48.36 5.96
C VAL A 462 -20.95 48.38 7.38
N THR A 463 -21.97 49.16 7.65
CA THR A 463 -22.66 49.20 8.95
C THR A 463 -24.05 48.61 8.79
N ALA A 464 -24.33 47.53 9.50
CA ALA A 464 -25.66 46.92 9.50
C ALA A 464 -26.07 46.50 10.93
N PRO A 465 -27.40 46.52 11.24
CA PRO A 465 -27.90 46.06 12.52
C PRO A 465 -27.83 44.52 12.60
N VAL A 466 -27.17 44.01 13.65
CA VAL A 466 -27.16 42.62 14.01
C VAL A 466 -27.67 42.50 15.45
N ASP A 467 -28.73 41.75 15.67
CA ASP A 467 -29.42 41.63 16.96
C ASP A 467 -29.75 42.97 17.62
N GLY A 468 -30.11 43.97 16.81
CA GLY A 468 -30.49 45.32 17.27
C GLY A 468 -29.31 46.23 17.61
N VAL A 469 -28.07 45.80 17.37
CA VAL A 469 -26.86 46.60 17.54
C VAL A 469 -26.27 46.88 16.17
N ASN A 470 -25.93 48.14 15.88
CA ASN A 470 -25.22 48.51 14.66
C ASN A 470 -23.77 48.04 14.77
N ILE A 471 -23.39 47.11 13.92
CA ILE A 471 -22.01 46.62 13.79
C ILE A 471 -21.44 47.14 12.47
N THR A 472 -20.23 47.68 12.54
CA THR A 472 -19.48 48.08 11.35
C THR A 472 -18.44 47.04 11.03
N TRP A 473 -18.48 46.48 9.82
CA TRP A 473 -17.42 45.61 9.26
C TRP A 473 -16.54 46.47 8.37
N THR A 474 -15.24 46.29 8.58
CA THR A 474 -14.22 46.85 7.70
C THR A 474 -13.59 45.69 6.96
N PHE A 475 -13.68 45.69 5.65
CA PHE A 475 -12.97 44.75 4.80
C PHE A 475 -11.83 45.49 4.11
N GLU A 476 -10.62 45.06 4.36
CA GLU A 476 -9.41 45.49 3.67
C GLU A 476 -8.76 44.28 3.03
N ASN A 477 -8.52 44.36 1.71
CA ASN A 477 -7.78 43.30 1.04
C ASN A 477 -6.31 43.42 1.45
N GLU A 478 -5.92 42.68 2.47
CA GLU A 478 -4.54 42.66 2.98
C GLU A 478 -3.51 42.19 1.94
N PHE A 479 -3.98 41.53 0.88
CA PHE A 479 -3.17 41.00 -0.20
C PHE A 479 -3.68 41.48 -1.56
N PRO A 480 -3.37 42.70 -1.97
CA PRO A 480 -3.84 43.24 -3.26
C PRO A 480 -3.37 42.46 -4.49
N GLY A 481 -2.45 41.49 -4.32
CA GLY A 481 -2.02 40.56 -5.38
C GLY A 481 -2.86 39.26 -5.46
N ILE A 482 -3.93 39.11 -4.65
CA ILE A 482 -4.78 37.91 -4.63
C ILE A 482 -6.19 38.26 -5.11
N SER A 483 -6.56 37.82 -6.33
CA SER A 483 -7.94 37.95 -6.87
C SER A 483 -8.03 37.28 -8.25
N PRO A 484 -9.13 36.66 -8.63
CA PRO A 484 -10.30 36.33 -7.81
C PRO A 484 -10.04 35.19 -6.82
N VAL A 485 -10.90 35.05 -5.81
CA VAL A 485 -10.84 33.95 -4.81
C VAL A 485 -11.96 32.97 -5.10
N CYS A 486 -11.63 31.71 -5.23
CA CYS A 486 -12.59 30.65 -5.52
C CYS A 486 -12.58 29.62 -4.39
N GLY A 487 -13.74 29.34 -3.82
CA GLY A 487 -13.91 28.36 -2.74
C GLY A 487 -14.44 27.00 -3.22
N THR A 488 -14.21 26.64 -4.48
CA THR A 488 -14.64 25.37 -5.06
C THR A 488 -13.88 24.19 -4.46
N ILE A 489 -14.60 23.09 -4.22
CA ILE A 489 -14.04 21.83 -3.73
C ILE A 489 -14.13 20.79 -4.83
N GLY A 490 -13.00 20.22 -5.25
CA GLY A 490 -12.93 19.23 -6.32
C GLY A 490 -11.58 19.23 -7.01
N ASP A 491 -11.52 18.61 -8.18
CA ASP A 491 -10.30 18.40 -8.97
C ASP A 491 -9.66 19.73 -9.40
N ILE A 492 -10.48 20.74 -9.65
CA ILE A 492 -10.07 22.08 -10.06
C ILE A 492 -9.50 22.94 -8.93
N SER A 493 -9.69 22.54 -7.66
CA SER A 493 -9.28 23.35 -6.49
C SER A 493 -7.79 23.73 -6.51
N TRP A 494 -6.94 22.82 -6.99
CA TRP A 494 -5.51 23.06 -7.17
C TRP A 494 -5.22 24.25 -8.08
N TRP A 495 -5.90 24.29 -9.23
CA TRP A 495 -5.72 25.33 -10.21
C TRP A 495 -6.28 26.68 -9.75
N ASN A 496 -7.43 26.66 -9.05
CA ASN A 496 -8.02 27.84 -8.48
C ASN A 496 -7.12 28.53 -7.46
N VAL A 497 -6.43 27.74 -6.60
CA VAL A 497 -5.45 28.31 -5.66
C VAL A 497 -4.24 28.92 -6.40
N LEU A 498 -3.71 28.28 -7.43
CA LEU A 498 -2.58 28.85 -8.18
C LEU A 498 -2.98 30.13 -8.91
N HIS A 499 -4.19 30.20 -9.46
CA HIS A 499 -4.67 31.36 -10.21
C HIS A 499 -5.06 32.57 -9.35
N MET A 500 -5.29 32.41 -8.05
CA MET A 500 -5.60 33.56 -7.21
C MET A 500 -4.43 34.54 -7.05
N TYR A 501 -3.21 34.18 -7.47
CA TYR A 501 -2.01 35.02 -7.41
C TYR A 501 -1.81 35.90 -8.66
N TYR A 502 -2.88 36.40 -9.28
CA TYR A 502 -2.87 37.33 -10.43
C TYR A 502 -1.88 36.96 -11.54
N ASP A 503 -1.00 37.88 -11.89
CA ASP A 503 -0.04 37.76 -13.00
C ASP A 503 0.94 36.57 -12.82
N TYR A 504 1.12 36.08 -11.59
CA TYR A 504 1.96 34.91 -11.30
C TYR A 504 1.19 33.58 -11.52
N GLY A 505 -0.14 33.58 -11.51
CA GLY A 505 -0.97 32.37 -11.63
C GLY A 505 -0.62 31.51 -12.85
N PRO A 506 -0.57 32.06 -14.09
CA PRO A 506 -0.20 31.28 -15.27
C PRO A 506 1.21 30.69 -15.18
N PHE A 507 2.18 31.42 -14.63
CA PHE A 507 3.53 30.91 -14.43
C PHE A 507 3.57 29.75 -13.43
N LEU A 508 2.91 29.89 -12.28
CA LEU A 508 2.79 28.83 -11.27
C LEU A 508 2.13 27.60 -11.87
N SER A 509 1.08 27.76 -12.65
CA SER A 509 0.37 26.65 -13.30
C SER A 509 1.25 25.93 -14.33
N TRP A 510 2.06 26.63 -15.13
CA TRP A 510 3.02 25.97 -16.02
C TRP A 510 4.09 25.19 -15.24
N VAL A 511 4.61 25.74 -14.14
CA VAL A 511 5.55 25.02 -13.26
C VAL A 511 4.89 23.79 -12.66
N ALA A 512 3.62 23.88 -12.27
CA ALA A 512 2.85 22.75 -11.73
C ALA A 512 2.64 21.66 -12.79
N ILE A 513 2.18 22.01 -14.02
CA ILE A 513 2.03 21.05 -15.14
C ILE A 513 3.34 20.33 -15.43
N PHE A 514 4.43 21.08 -15.52
CA PHE A 514 5.77 20.52 -15.73
C PHE A 514 6.17 19.56 -14.61
N SER A 515 5.93 19.93 -13.35
CA SER A 515 6.21 19.10 -12.18
C SER A 515 5.37 17.81 -12.21
N ILE A 516 4.07 17.91 -12.46
CA ILE A 516 3.16 16.77 -12.56
C ILE A 516 3.61 15.83 -13.68
N ALA A 517 3.97 16.36 -14.86
CA ALA A 517 4.43 15.56 -15.99
C ALA A 517 5.71 14.78 -15.64
N ILE A 518 6.68 15.41 -14.96
CA ILE A 518 7.92 14.72 -14.56
C ILE A 518 7.64 13.67 -13.49
N TYR A 519 6.82 13.97 -12.47
CA TYR A 519 6.42 12.97 -11.45
C TYR A 519 5.68 11.80 -12.09
N PHE A 520 4.86 12.07 -13.09
CA PHE A 520 4.16 11.04 -13.84
C PHE A 520 5.17 10.12 -14.57
N VAL A 521 6.14 10.68 -15.26
CA VAL A 521 7.21 9.91 -15.92
C VAL A 521 8.01 9.09 -14.90
N THR A 522 8.41 9.71 -13.77
CA THR A 522 9.26 9.03 -12.76
C THR A 522 8.52 7.94 -11.98
N SER A 523 7.22 8.05 -11.79
CA SER A 523 6.41 7.00 -11.18
C SER A 523 6.24 5.81 -12.13
N SER A 524 5.93 6.05 -13.41
CA SER A 524 5.75 5.00 -14.40
C SER A 524 7.06 4.30 -14.77
N ASP A 525 8.18 5.03 -14.96
CA ASP A 525 9.46 4.41 -15.31
C ASP A 525 10.02 3.54 -14.16
N SER A 526 9.88 4.00 -12.92
CA SER A 526 10.30 3.24 -11.74
C SER A 526 9.38 2.04 -11.49
N GLY A 527 8.06 2.20 -11.72
CA GLY A 527 7.08 1.11 -11.66
C GLY A 527 7.37 0.02 -12.67
N SER A 528 7.55 0.40 -13.94
CA SER A 528 7.89 -0.51 -15.04
C SER A 528 9.21 -1.25 -14.80
N LEU A 529 10.22 -0.58 -14.21
CA LEU A 529 11.48 -1.21 -13.83
C LEU A 529 11.25 -2.33 -12.80
N ILE A 530 10.42 -2.10 -11.79
CA ILE A 530 10.14 -3.10 -10.76
C ILE A 530 9.29 -4.24 -11.31
N VAL A 531 8.33 -3.96 -12.18
CA VAL A 531 7.54 -5.01 -12.85
C VAL A 531 8.45 -5.91 -13.70
N ASP A 532 9.37 -5.33 -14.47
CA ASP A 532 10.38 -6.08 -15.22
C ASP A 532 11.26 -6.94 -14.31
N LEU A 533 11.71 -6.38 -13.19
CA LEU A 533 12.51 -7.08 -12.18
C LEU A 533 11.75 -8.29 -11.58
N LEU A 534 10.48 -8.12 -11.23
CA LEU A 534 9.63 -9.21 -10.72
C LEU A 534 9.41 -10.28 -11.79
N ALA A 535 9.13 -9.88 -13.03
CA ALA A 535 8.96 -10.79 -14.15
C ALA A 535 10.24 -11.58 -14.48
N ASN A 536 11.42 -11.01 -14.21
CA ASN A 536 12.73 -11.63 -14.45
C ASN A 536 13.39 -12.21 -13.18
N ASN A 537 12.58 -12.66 -12.22
CA ASN A 537 13.08 -13.31 -11.00
C ASN A 537 14.09 -12.45 -10.19
N GLY A 538 13.91 -11.15 -10.15
CA GLY A 538 14.76 -10.22 -9.41
C GLY A 538 16.10 -9.88 -10.08
N ARG A 539 16.28 -10.17 -11.37
CA ARG A 539 17.49 -9.88 -12.13
C ARG A 539 17.34 -8.60 -12.95
N ASP A 540 18.19 -7.63 -12.71
CA ASP A 540 18.31 -6.41 -13.52
C ASP A 540 19.35 -6.65 -14.62
N GLU A 541 18.91 -7.23 -15.74
CA GLU A 541 19.79 -7.53 -16.88
C GLU A 541 19.56 -6.51 -18.01
N PRO A 542 20.58 -5.70 -18.38
CA PRO A 542 20.39 -4.58 -19.33
C PRO A 542 20.06 -4.98 -20.77
N GLY A 543 20.08 -6.27 -21.10
CA GLY A 543 19.83 -6.79 -22.47
C GLY A 543 18.34 -6.93 -22.86
N PHE A 544 17.40 -6.77 -21.92
CA PHE A 544 15.99 -7.12 -22.15
C PHE A 544 15.06 -5.90 -22.25
N TRP A 545 15.49 -4.86 -22.96
CA TRP A 545 14.74 -3.60 -23.08
C TRP A 545 13.32 -3.77 -23.66
N ILE A 546 13.06 -4.73 -24.55
CA ILE A 546 11.73 -5.01 -25.11
C ILE A 546 10.74 -5.40 -24.01
N GLN A 547 11.17 -6.17 -23.02
CA GLN A 547 10.34 -6.57 -21.89
C GLN A 547 9.94 -5.35 -21.04
N ARG A 548 10.85 -4.40 -20.81
CA ARG A 548 10.55 -3.13 -20.15
C ARG A 548 9.54 -2.30 -20.92
N VAL A 549 9.71 -2.21 -22.25
CA VAL A 549 8.73 -1.55 -23.13
C VAL A 549 7.37 -2.19 -23.01
N PHE A 550 7.28 -3.53 -23.02
CA PHE A 550 6.00 -4.25 -22.88
C PHE A 550 5.28 -3.90 -21.56
N TRP A 551 6.00 -3.88 -20.44
CA TRP A 551 5.38 -3.55 -19.15
C TRP A 551 4.98 -2.08 -19.04
N ALA A 552 5.80 -1.15 -19.51
CA ALA A 552 5.46 0.27 -19.55
C ALA A 552 4.20 0.53 -20.41
N MET A 553 4.10 -0.11 -21.58
CA MET A 553 2.90 -0.01 -22.43
C MET A 553 1.68 -0.67 -21.78
N THR A 554 1.86 -1.72 -20.98
CA THR A 554 0.77 -2.36 -20.23
C THR A 554 0.21 -1.40 -19.17
N GLU A 555 1.04 -0.62 -18.47
CA GLU A 555 0.59 0.41 -17.53
C GLU A 555 -0.31 1.45 -18.24
N GLY A 556 0.15 2.00 -19.37
CA GLY A 556 -0.65 2.94 -20.16
C GLY A 556 -1.96 2.37 -20.67
N ALA A 557 -1.97 1.10 -21.12
CA ALA A 557 -3.18 0.42 -21.60
C ALA A 557 -4.20 0.20 -20.48
N VAL A 558 -3.76 -0.27 -19.31
CA VAL A 558 -4.64 -0.49 -18.15
C VAL A 558 -5.18 0.83 -17.62
N ALA A 559 -4.34 1.87 -17.52
CA ALA A 559 -4.77 3.21 -17.10
C ALA A 559 -5.83 3.78 -18.05
N THR A 560 -5.61 3.65 -19.37
CA THR A 560 -6.60 4.06 -20.40
C THR A 560 -7.92 3.31 -20.25
N ALA A 561 -7.87 1.99 -20.05
CA ALA A 561 -9.07 1.15 -19.92
C ALA A 561 -9.88 1.51 -18.66
N LEU A 562 -9.23 1.75 -17.53
CA LEU A 562 -9.88 2.16 -16.28
C LEU A 562 -10.52 3.55 -16.41
N LEU A 563 -9.82 4.49 -17.07
CA LEU A 563 -10.34 5.84 -17.32
C LEU A 563 -11.58 5.79 -18.22
N MET A 564 -11.57 4.97 -19.30
CA MET A 564 -12.72 4.77 -20.19
C MET A 564 -13.89 4.12 -19.48
N SER A 565 -13.66 3.19 -18.55
CA SER A 565 -14.69 2.50 -17.78
C SER A 565 -15.44 3.48 -16.86
N GLY A 566 -14.76 4.43 -16.28
CA GLY A 566 -15.34 5.36 -15.32
C GLY A 566 -16.03 6.58 -15.95
N LYS A 567 -15.62 7.03 -17.14
CA LYS A 567 -16.08 8.31 -17.73
C LYS A 567 -16.03 9.44 -16.68
N SER A 568 -17.16 10.05 -16.34
CA SER A 568 -17.32 11.04 -15.26
C SER A 568 -16.92 10.50 -13.86
N ASP A 569 -16.98 9.20 -13.67
CA ASP A 569 -16.61 8.50 -12.43
C ASP A 569 -15.22 7.80 -12.52
N ALA A 570 -14.34 8.27 -13.40
CA ALA A 570 -13.02 7.67 -13.65
C ALA A 570 -12.21 7.45 -12.36
N LEU A 571 -12.25 8.43 -11.45
CA LEU A 571 -11.62 8.32 -10.13
C LEU A 571 -12.16 7.13 -9.33
N LYS A 572 -13.46 6.85 -9.38
CA LYS A 572 -14.07 5.71 -8.66
C LYS A 572 -13.57 4.36 -9.18
N ALA A 573 -13.39 4.22 -10.50
CA ALA A 573 -12.86 2.99 -11.10
C ALA A 573 -11.41 2.74 -10.68
N LEU A 574 -10.57 3.78 -10.73
CA LEU A 574 -9.17 3.74 -10.31
C LEU A 574 -9.03 3.37 -8.82
N GLN A 575 -9.81 4.03 -7.95
CA GLN A 575 -9.84 3.74 -6.52
C GLN A 575 -10.31 2.31 -6.23
N ALA A 576 -11.37 1.85 -6.90
CA ALA A 576 -11.91 0.52 -6.70
C ALA A 576 -10.89 -0.58 -7.09
N ALA A 577 -10.20 -0.42 -8.20
CA ALA A 577 -9.14 -1.35 -8.62
C ALA A 577 -8.02 -1.45 -7.57
N SER A 578 -7.56 -0.30 -7.03
CA SER A 578 -6.52 -0.27 -5.99
C SER A 578 -6.97 -0.91 -4.68
N ILE A 579 -8.22 -0.67 -4.23
CA ILE A 579 -8.74 -1.25 -3.00
C ILE A 579 -8.85 -2.76 -3.10
N VAL A 580 -9.38 -3.28 -4.20
CA VAL A 580 -9.55 -4.72 -4.39
C VAL A 580 -8.20 -5.43 -4.49
N ALA A 581 -7.25 -4.85 -5.25
CA ALA A 581 -5.90 -5.40 -5.38
C ALA A 581 -5.08 -5.29 -4.08
N GLY A 582 -5.32 -4.27 -3.26
CA GLY A 582 -4.61 -4.04 -2.01
C GLY A 582 -4.89 -5.06 -0.91
N LEU A 583 -6.07 -5.70 -0.88
CA LEU A 583 -6.45 -6.62 0.20
C LEU A 583 -5.52 -7.83 0.34
N PRO A 584 -5.22 -8.63 -0.71
CA PRO A 584 -4.26 -9.73 -0.60
C PRO A 584 -2.87 -9.26 -0.16
N PHE A 585 -2.49 -8.06 -0.59
CA PHE A 585 -1.22 -7.45 -0.20
C PHE A 585 -1.17 -7.02 1.27
N THR A 586 -2.26 -6.56 1.85
CA THR A 586 -2.33 -6.26 3.28
C THR A 586 -2.01 -7.51 4.11
N VAL A 587 -2.54 -8.67 3.71
CA VAL A 587 -2.21 -9.97 4.34
C VAL A 587 -0.73 -10.33 4.11
N LEU A 588 -0.22 -10.11 2.89
CA LEU A 588 1.18 -10.35 2.58
C LEU A 588 2.12 -9.50 3.43
N LEU A 589 1.82 -8.21 3.64
CA LEU A 589 2.62 -7.33 4.49
C LEU A 589 2.71 -7.83 5.94
N CYS A 590 1.64 -8.38 6.50
CA CYS A 590 1.68 -9.03 7.81
C CYS A 590 2.68 -10.21 7.81
N THR A 591 2.72 -11.00 6.73
CA THR A 591 3.68 -12.10 6.57
C THR A 591 5.11 -11.59 6.41
N VAL A 592 5.30 -10.48 5.69
CA VAL A 592 6.61 -9.81 5.55
C VAL A 592 7.13 -9.30 6.90
N CYS A 593 6.26 -8.79 7.79
CA CYS A 593 6.67 -8.43 9.16
C CYS A 593 7.27 -9.62 9.91
N ILE A 594 6.64 -10.80 9.82
CA ILE A 594 7.15 -12.02 10.43
C ILE A 594 8.49 -12.44 9.79
N GLY A 595 8.58 -12.38 8.47
CA GLY A 595 9.80 -12.71 7.73
C GLY A 595 10.96 -11.81 8.11
N LEU A 596 10.73 -10.50 8.14
CA LEU A 596 11.74 -9.51 8.52
C LEU A 596 12.18 -9.66 9.98
N TYR A 597 11.24 -9.90 10.90
CA TYR A 597 11.57 -10.18 12.29
C TYR A 597 12.56 -11.35 12.40
N ARG A 598 12.31 -12.44 11.68
CA ARG A 598 13.20 -13.63 11.65
C ARG A 598 14.57 -13.31 11.07
N PHE A 599 14.65 -12.62 9.93
CA PHE A 599 15.91 -12.23 9.32
C PHE A 599 16.78 -11.41 10.29
N VAL A 600 16.19 -10.39 10.90
CA VAL A 600 16.92 -9.45 11.76
C VAL A 600 17.47 -10.15 13.02
N HIS A 601 16.67 -11.01 13.65
CA HIS A 601 17.11 -11.73 14.85
C HIS A 601 18.14 -12.80 14.54
N GLN A 602 18.04 -13.49 13.42
CA GLN A 602 19.03 -14.47 12.98
C GLN A 602 20.42 -13.83 12.79
N HIS A 603 20.45 -12.58 12.36
CA HIS A 603 21.71 -11.83 12.23
C HIS A 603 22.21 -11.20 13.53
N ALA A 604 21.32 -10.84 14.44
CA ALA A 604 21.69 -10.20 15.71
C ALA A 604 22.31 -11.19 16.71
N GLU A 605 21.83 -12.45 16.71
CA GLU A 605 22.21 -13.48 17.67
C GLU A 605 22.51 -14.80 16.93
N PRO A 606 23.54 -14.84 16.05
CA PRO A 606 23.83 -16.05 15.28
C PRO A 606 24.12 -17.26 16.17
N GLU A 607 24.81 -17.07 17.29
CA GLU A 607 25.15 -18.15 18.23
C GLU A 607 23.91 -18.81 18.85
N LYS A 608 22.83 -18.05 19.03
CA LYS A 608 21.56 -18.58 19.57
C LYS A 608 20.83 -19.48 18.57
N TYR A 609 21.12 -19.33 17.30
CA TYR A 609 20.54 -20.10 16.21
C TYR A 609 21.47 -21.22 15.70
N GLU A 610 22.74 -21.23 16.12
CA GLU A 610 23.65 -22.36 15.89
C GLU A 610 23.19 -23.57 16.71
N GLY A 611 23.01 -24.71 16.06
CA GLY A 611 22.57 -25.97 16.71
C GLY A 611 21.04 -26.18 16.75
N TYR A 612 20.23 -25.24 16.28
CA TYR A 612 18.80 -25.48 16.11
C TYR A 612 18.48 -26.22 14.81
N ASN A 613 17.55 -27.15 14.89
CA ASN A 613 17.04 -27.86 13.72
C ASN A 613 15.92 -27.08 13.03
N GLN A 614 15.71 -27.39 11.76
CA GLN A 614 14.54 -26.93 11.02
C GLN A 614 13.48 -28.05 10.96
N TRP A 615 12.23 -27.66 10.72
CA TRP A 615 11.20 -28.63 10.42
C TRP A 615 11.52 -29.37 9.13
N LYS A 616 11.35 -30.68 9.12
CA LYS A 616 11.52 -31.50 7.91
C LYS A 616 10.55 -31.16 6.80
N MET A 617 9.39 -30.64 7.16
CA MET A 617 8.43 -30.10 6.22
C MET A 617 8.08 -28.68 6.66
N SER A 618 8.14 -27.70 5.76
CA SER A 618 7.70 -26.37 6.09
C SER A 618 6.19 -26.35 6.40
N PHE A 619 5.74 -25.37 7.18
CA PHE A 619 4.31 -25.24 7.50
C PHE A 619 3.43 -25.12 6.24
N ALA A 620 3.94 -24.54 5.17
CA ALA A 620 3.24 -24.41 3.89
C ALA A 620 3.25 -25.69 3.03
N GLY A 621 3.94 -26.75 3.45
CA GLY A 621 4.29 -27.89 2.59
C GLY A 621 3.19 -28.84 2.18
N GLY A 622 2.13 -28.96 2.92
CA GLY A 622 1.18 -30.04 2.70
C GLY A 622 0.28 -29.93 1.46
N VAL A 623 -0.60 -28.91 1.42
CA VAL A 623 -1.59 -28.75 0.32
C VAL A 623 -0.96 -28.18 -0.94
N TYR A 624 0.08 -27.40 -0.77
CA TYR A 624 0.67 -26.61 -1.84
C TYR A 624 1.47 -27.43 -2.85
N CYS A 625 1.92 -28.60 -2.43
CA CYS A 625 2.57 -29.56 -3.29
C CYS A 625 1.67 -30.13 -4.39
N TYR A 626 0.38 -30.32 -4.14
CA TYR A 626 -0.55 -30.79 -5.16
C TYR A 626 -0.72 -29.77 -6.28
N ILE A 627 -0.86 -28.50 -5.92
CA ILE A 627 -1.03 -27.42 -6.90
C ILE A 627 0.24 -27.26 -7.72
N ASP A 628 1.43 -27.31 -7.08
CA ASP A 628 2.70 -27.20 -7.77
C ASP A 628 2.96 -28.40 -8.69
N THR A 629 2.54 -29.62 -8.31
CA THR A 629 2.64 -30.82 -9.16
C THR A 629 1.70 -30.74 -10.35
N ILE A 630 0.49 -30.22 -10.18
CA ILE A 630 -0.50 -30.08 -11.28
C ILE A 630 -0.06 -28.98 -12.25
N LEU A 631 0.40 -27.83 -11.74
CA LEU A 631 0.80 -26.70 -12.57
C LEU A 631 2.17 -26.82 -13.20
N SER A 632 3.06 -27.64 -12.64
CA SER A 632 4.35 -27.97 -13.28
C SER A 632 4.22 -28.96 -14.45
N CYS A 633 2.99 -29.44 -14.73
CA CYS A 633 2.63 -30.30 -15.86
C CYS A 633 3.81 -30.88 -16.63
N GLY A 634 4.47 -31.86 -16.02
CA GLY A 634 5.38 -32.72 -16.78
C GLY A 634 6.63 -32.07 -17.36
N GLY A 635 7.18 -31.02 -16.77
CA GLY A 635 8.51 -30.54 -17.13
C GLY A 635 8.65 -29.66 -18.37
N VAL A 636 7.53 -29.11 -18.89
CA VAL A 636 7.55 -28.27 -20.09
C VAL A 636 8.18 -26.88 -19.83
N PHE A 637 8.21 -26.41 -18.57
CA PHE A 637 8.65 -25.06 -18.23
C PHE A 637 9.84 -24.99 -17.26
N SER A 638 10.55 -26.08 -16.98
CA SER A 638 11.67 -26.05 -16.05
C SER A 638 12.91 -26.68 -16.66
N ASN A 639 13.93 -25.85 -16.92
CA ASN A 639 15.31 -26.27 -17.11
C ASN A 639 16.08 -26.36 -15.76
N ALA A 640 15.42 -26.18 -14.62
CA ALA A 640 16.04 -26.27 -13.31
C ALA A 640 16.23 -27.76 -12.90
N ASP A 641 17.41 -28.08 -12.42
CA ASP A 641 17.74 -29.40 -11.87
C ASP A 641 16.78 -29.66 -10.68
N ARG A 642 15.95 -30.69 -10.79
CA ARG A 642 14.90 -31.03 -9.82
C ARG A 642 15.43 -31.49 -8.45
N SER A 643 16.74 -31.52 -8.25
CA SER A 643 17.38 -31.98 -7.02
C SER A 643 17.03 -31.13 -5.77
N TYR A 644 16.52 -29.92 -5.94
CA TYR A 644 16.18 -29.00 -4.84
C TYR A 644 14.67 -28.81 -4.60
N ILE A 645 13.81 -29.25 -5.51
CA ILE A 645 12.38 -29.27 -5.28
C ILE A 645 12.08 -30.59 -4.58
N HIS A 646 11.79 -30.53 -3.29
CA HIS A 646 11.20 -31.66 -2.58
C HIS A 646 9.86 -31.95 -3.24
N VAL A 647 9.83 -32.81 -4.25
CA VAL A 647 8.58 -33.41 -4.72
C VAL A 647 8.02 -34.14 -3.51
N PRO A 648 6.79 -33.78 -3.03
CA PRO A 648 6.23 -34.48 -1.90
C PRO A 648 6.20 -35.95 -2.23
N ASP A 649 6.84 -36.71 -1.40
CA ASP A 649 6.72 -38.17 -1.51
C ASP A 649 5.23 -38.54 -1.23
N MET A 650 4.88 -39.74 -1.62
CA MET A 650 3.52 -40.25 -1.42
C MET A 650 3.13 -40.23 0.06
N ARG A 651 4.11 -40.22 0.97
CA ARG A 651 3.93 -40.15 2.40
C ARG A 651 3.51 -38.75 2.88
N THR A 652 4.17 -37.69 2.43
CA THR A 652 3.78 -36.31 2.76
C THR A 652 2.36 -36.01 2.33
N ASN A 653 1.97 -36.50 1.16
CA ASN A 653 0.60 -36.37 0.66
C ASN A 653 -0.40 -37.16 1.52
N TRP A 654 -0.07 -38.36 1.93
CA TRP A 654 -0.92 -39.17 2.79
C TRP A 654 -1.10 -38.56 4.19
N GLU A 655 -0.02 -38.10 4.81
CA GLU A 655 -0.08 -37.45 6.12
C GLU A 655 -0.92 -36.17 6.09
N THR A 656 -0.81 -35.38 5.02
CA THR A 656 -1.60 -34.18 4.83
C THR A 656 -3.09 -34.48 4.65
N LEU A 657 -3.42 -35.47 3.82
CA LEU A 657 -4.80 -35.90 3.61
C LEU A 657 -5.41 -36.46 4.93
N ARG A 658 -4.64 -37.25 5.66
CA ARG A 658 -5.05 -37.79 6.96
C ARG A 658 -5.30 -36.67 7.99
N ALA A 659 -4.39 -35.70 8.04
CA ALA A 659 -4.51 -34.56 8.95
C ALA A 659 -5.74 -33.68 8.63
N LEU A 660 -6.06 -33.53 7.35
CA LEU A 660 -7.22 -32.79 6.88
C LEU A 660 -8.55 -33.51 7.22
N CYS A 661 -8.62 -34.81 6.93
CA CYS A 661 -9.86 -35.57 7.02
C CYS A 661 -10.09 -36.17 8.43
N LEU A 662 -9.02 -36.50 9.15
CA LEU A 662 -9.07 -37.23 10.42
C LEU A 662 -8.15 -36.60 11.48
N PRO A 663 -8.38 -35.33 11.88
CA PRO A 663 -7.54 -34.65 12.87
C PRO A 663 -7.39 -35.40 14.20
N PRO A 664 -8.47 -36.02 14.78
CA PRO A 664 -8.35 -36.75 16.03
C PRO A 664 -7.40 -37.94 15.93
N TRP A 665 -7.42 -38.65 14.79
CA TRP A 665 -6.53 -39.80 14.56
C TRP A 665 -5.08 -39.33 14.44
N SER A 666 -4.84 -38.23 13.78
CA SER A 666 -3.51 -37.64 13.68
C SER A 666 -2.98 -37.21 15.04
N VAL A 667 -3.80 -36.60 15.89
CA VAL A 667 -3.44 -36.25 17.27
C VAL A 667 -3.12 -37.50 18.10
N LEU A 668 -3.91 -38.56 18.00
CA LEU A 668 -3.64 -39.81 18.70
C LEU A 668 -2.28 -40.40 18.32
N LEU A 669 -1.93 -40.40 17.05
CA LEU A 669 -0.62 -40.88 16.56
C LEU A 669 0.53 -40.02 17.07
N ILE A 670 0.36 -38.68 17.05
CA ILE A 670 1.32 -37.74 17.61
C ILE A 670 1.57 -38.03 19.09
N MET A 671 0.51 -38.15 19.87
CA MET A 671 0.60 -38.40 21.31
C MET A 671 1.23 -39.75 21.64
N ASN A 672 0.93 -40.81 20.85
CA ASN A 672 1.54 -42.11 21.06
C ASN A 672 3.05 -42.11 20.69
N LYS A 673 3.49 -41.25 19.80
CA LYS A 673 4.92 -41.07 19.50
C LYS A 673 5.64 -40.17 20.51
N LEU A 674 4.95 -39.15 21.05
CA LEU A 674 5.52 -38.30 22.11
C LEU A 674 5.63 -39.01 23.45
N ASN A 675 4.58 -39.77 23.83
CA ASN A 675 4.44 -40.46 25.12
C ASN A 675 4.17 -41.96 24.90
N PRO A 676 5.17 -42.72 24.49
CA PRO A 676 4.99 -44.13 24.26
C PRO A 676 4.81 -44.92 25.59
N GLY A 677 3.85 -45.83 25.58
CA GLY A 677 3.63 -46.73 26.73
C GLY A 677 2.15 -47.02 27.01
N ARG A 678 1.85 -48.24 27.46
CA ARG A 678 0.47 -48.65 27.76
C ARG A 678 -0.24 -47.79 28.83
N GLN A 679 0.50 -47.24 29.78
CA GLN A 679 -0.06 -46.38 30.84
C GLN A 679 -0.53 -45.00 30.29
N ASN A 680 0.05 -44.49 29.22
CA ASN A 680 -0.29 -43.19 28.64
C ASN A 680 -1.39 -43.28 27.56
N TYR A 681 -1.73 -44.50 27.12
CA TYR A 681 -2.68 -44.69 26.01
C TYR A 681 -4.07 -44.11 26.31
N VAL A 682 -4.57 -44.28 27.55
CA VAL A 682 -5.89 -43.71 27.92
C VAL A 682 -5.87 -42.18 27.90
N SER A 683 -4.77 -41.56 28.38
CA SER A 683 -4.59 -40.11 28.35
C SER A 683 -4.49 -39.60 26.90
N ASN A 684 -3.71 -40.27 26.06
CA ASN A 684 -3.57 -39.92 24.64
C ASN A 684 -4.91 -40.04 23.87
N MET A 685 -5.65 -41.11 24.17
CA MET A 685 -7.00 -41.33 23.60
C MET A 685 -8.00 -40.25 24.06
N THR A 686 -7.93 -39.87 25.33
CA THR A 686 -8.81 -38.81 25.89
C THR A 686 -8.56 -37.48 25.19
N LEU A 687 -7.30 -37.09 24.97
CA LEU A 687 -6.96 -35.87 24.24
C LEU A 687 -7.44 -35.92 22.78
N ALA A 688 -7.26 -37.04 22.11
CA ALA A 688 -7.74 -37.23 20.73
C ALA A 688 -9.29 -37.13 20.66
N VAL A 689 -10.01 -37.65 21.65
CA VAL A 689 -11.48 -37.51 21.72
C VAL A 689 -11.92 -36.08 21.99
N VAL A 690 -11.22 -35.35 22.87
CA VAL A 690 -11.49 -33.92 23.13
C VAL A 690 -11.27 -33.10 21.86
N VAL A 691 -10.15 -33.32 21.19
CA VAL A 691 -9.82 -32.63 19.91
C VAL A 691 -10.88 -32.97 18.85
N GLY A 692 -11.30 -34.22 18.75
CA GLY A 692 -12.37 -34.67 17.86
C GLY A 692 -13.72 -34.01 18.16
N GLY A 693 -14.05 -33.89 19.43
CA GLY A 693 -15.28 -33.22 19.89
C GLY A 693 -15.29 -31.72 19.53
N LEU A 694 -14.16 -31.03 19.74
CA LEU A 694 -14.02 -29.62 19.37
C LEU A 694 -14.09 -29.41 17.87
N PHE A 695 -13.42 -30.25 17.08
CA PHE A 695 -13.45 -30.20 15.64
C PHE A 695 -14.84 -30.47 15.05
N ALA A 696 -15.51 -31.55 15.52
CA ALA A 696 -16.88 -31.85 15.11
C ALA A 696 -17.88 -30.79 15.59
N GLY A 697 -17.71 -30.28 16.79
CA GLY A 697 -18.50 -29.18 17.34
C GLY A 697 -18.36 -27.91 16.53
N TRP A 698 -17.14 -27.56 16.13
CA TRP A 698 -16.89 -26.41 15.24
C TRP A 698 -17.68 -26.57 13.94
N ILE A 699 -17.51 -27.67 13.21
CA ILE A 699 -18.19 -27.91 11.93
C ILE A 699 -19.71 -27.87 12.10
N PHE A 700 -20.25 -28.61 13.09
CA PHE A 700 -21.68 -28.68 13.34
C PHE A 700 -22.29 -27.32 13.66
N LEU A 701 -21.66 -26.58 14.60
CA LEU A 701 -22.14 -25.26 15.01
C LEU A 701 -21.97 -24.21 13.89
N PHE A 702 -20.90 -24.31 13.10
CA PHE A 702 -20.70 -23.42 11.96
C PHE A 702 -21.78 -23.63 10.89
N ILE A 703 -22.09 -24.87 10.52
CA ILE A 703 -23.19 -25.18 9.61
C ILE A 703 -24.53 -24.73 10.19
N SER A 704 -24.78 -25.00 11.46
CA SER A 704 -26.02 -24.61 12.13
C SER A 704 -26.16 -23.09 12.30
N SER A 705 -25.08 -22.34 12.25
CA SER A 705 -25.11 -20.87 12.34
C SER A 705 -25.77 -20.21 11.12
N VAL A 706 -25.89 -20.92 10.00
CA VAL A 706 -26.66 -20.46 8.83
C VAL A 706 -28.14 -20.29 9.20
N ALA A 707 -28.66 -21.14 10.07
CA ALA A 707 -30.05 -21.05 10.56
C ALA A 707 -30.17 -20.15 11.79
N LYS A 708 -29.11 -20.02 12.60
CA LYS A 708 -29.12 -19.25 13.85
C LYS A 708 -27.75 -18.64 14.12
N THR A 709 -27.60 -17.37 13.81
CA THR A 709 -26.32 -16.63 13.88
C THR A 709 -25.67 -16.63 15.27
N SER A 710 -26.45 -16.73 16.35
CA SER A 710 -25.92 -16.83 17.73
C SER A 710 -25.02 -18.06 17.96
N LEU A 711 -25.14 -19.10 17.13
CA LEU A 711 -24.30 -20.30 17.22
C LEU A 711 -22.88 -20.06 16.66
N LEU A 712 -22.68 -19.02 15.86
CA LEU A 712 -21.39 -18.70 15.26
C LEU A 712 -20.31 -18.42 16.32
N ALA A 713 -20.66 -17.74 17.41
CA ALA A 713 -19.72 -17.48 18.50
C ALA A 713 -19.23 -18.78 19.17
N PHE A 714 -20.13 -19.75 19.36
CA PHE A 714 -19.76 -21.05 19.90
C PHE A 714 -18.94 -21.88 18.92
N ALA A 715 -19.24 -21.79 17.64
CA ALA A 715 -18.41 -22.41 16.59
C ALA A 715 -16.96 -21.91 16.64
N TRP A 716 -16.77 -20.60 16.70
CA TRP A 716 -15.44 -20.02 16.82
C TRP A 716 -14.74 -20.36 18.13
N LEU A 717 -15.47 -20.44 19.25
CA LEU A 717 -14.91 -20.90 20.53
C LEU A 717 -14.36 -22.33 20.40
N CYS A 718 -15.11 -23.22 19.78
CA CYS A 718 -14.66 -24.61 19.54
C CYS A 718 -13.40 -24.61 18.63
N TYR A 719 -13.39 -23.80 17.58
CA TYR A 719 -12.25 -23.71 16.66
C TYR A 719 -10.97 -23.20 17.36
N PHE A 720 -11.06 -22.10 18.09
CA PHE A 720 -9.90 -21.53 18.77
C PHE A 720 -9.38 -22.44 19.89
N SER A 721 -10.26 -23.13 20.61
CA SER A 721 -9.87 -24.15 21.61
C SER A 721 -9.13 -25.31 20.94
N PHE A 722 -9.63 -25.79 19.82
CA PHE A 722 -9.00 -26.81 19.00
C PHE A 722 -7.61 -26.36 18.50
N ALA A 723 -7.52 -25.17 17.90
CA ALA A 723 -6.29 -24.60 17.39
C ALA A 723 -5.22 -24.40 18.50
N PHE A 724 -5.65 -23.99 19.69
CA PHE A 724 -4.76 -23.80 20.83
C PHE A 724 -4.15 -25.13 21.33
N ILE A 725 -4.94 -26.19 21.37
CA ILE A 725 -4.42 -27.53 21.72
C ILE A 725 -3.36 -27.99 20.70
N LEU A 726 -3.60 -27.75 19.42
CA LEU A 726 -2.63 -28.08 18.37
C LEU A 726 -1.34 -27.24 18.48
N ALA A 727 -1.45 -25.97 18.87
CA ALA A 727 -0.29 -25.12 19.12
C ALA A 727 0.59 -25.68 20.25
N ILE A 728 -0.01 -26.18 21.32
CA ILE A 728 0.71 -26.83 22.43
C ILE A 728 1.44 -28.08 21.92
N LEU A 729 0.80 -28.92 21.11
CA LEU A 729 1.44 -30.11 20.52
C LEU A 729 2.64 -29.73 19.64
N ARG A 730 2.52 -28.68 18.86
CA ARG A 730 3.61 -28.18 18.03
C ARG A 730 4.79 -27.68 18.88
N TYR A 731 4.48 -26.95 19.94
CA TYR A 731 5.49 -26.49 20.91
C TYR A 731 6.26 -27.65 21.52
N GLU A 732 5.57 -28.71 21.99
CA GLU A 732 6.18 -29.89 22.59
C GLU A 732 7.12 -30.60 21.60
N VAL A 733 6.71 -30.77 20.36
CA VAL A 733 7.56 -31.39 19.33
C VAL A 733 8.77 -30.50 19.00
N ARG A 734 8.54 -29.19 18.89
CA ARG A 734 9.60 -28.23 18.64
C ARG A 734 10.65 -28.23 19.74
N ALA A 735 10.22 -28.27 21.00
CA ALA A 735 11.13 -28.38 22.14
C ALA A 735 11.93 -29.72 22.12
N LYS A 736 11.26 -30.82 21.80
CA LYS A 736 11.90 -32.15 21.74
C LYS A 736 12.99 -32.27 20.65
N TYR A 737 12.77 -31.59 19.52
CA TYR A 737 13.68 -31.66 18.36
C TYR A 737 14.60 -30.44 18.25
N ASN A 738 14.60 -29.56 19.26
CA ASN A 738 15.38 -28.31 19.27
C ASN A 738 15.17 -27.46 18.00
N ILE A 739 13.90 -27.26 17.60
CA ILE A 739 13.52 -26.50 16.39
C ILE A 739 13.31 -25.05 16.75
N ILE A 740 13.85 -24.11 15.93
CA ILE A 740 13.67 -22.68 16.09
C ILE A 740 12.20 -22.30 15.97
N GLY A 741 11.77 -21.36 16.82
CA GLY A 741 10.44 -20.75 16.77
C GLY A 741 9.99 -20.24 18.12
N ASN A 742 8.82 -19.62 18.17
CA ASN A 742 8.21 -19.09 19.38
C ASN A 742 6.76 -19.54 19.50
N ILE A 743 6.18 -19.33 20.68
CA ILE A 743 4.81 -19.76 20.97
C ILE A 743 3.78 -19.04 20.09
N GLY A 744 4.04 -17.79 19.70
CA GLY A 744 3.17 -17.03 18.79
C GLY A 744 3.08 -17.66 17.41
N GLU A 745 4.19 -18.20 16.90
CA GLU A 745 4.20 -18.95 15.64
C GLU A 745 3.44 -20.27 15.75
N ASP A 746 3.55 -20.96 16.90
CA ASP A 746 2.85 -22.22 17.13
C ASP A 746 1.33 -21.96 17.17
N VAL A 747 0.89 -20.89 17.85
CA VAL A 747 -0.52 -20.47 17.90
C VAL A 747 -1.01 -20.03 16.51
N GLY A 748 -0.23 -19.20 15.80
CA GLY A 748 -0.58 -18.78 14.44
C GLY A 748 -0.74 -19.96 13.50
N ALA A 749 0.17 -20.94 13.54
CA ALA A 749 0.09 -22.15 12.75
C ALA A 749 -1.19 -22.97 13.04
N GLY A 750 -1.57 -23.09 14.32
CA GLY A 750 -2.79 -23.78 14.73
C GLY A 750 -4.06 -23.12 14.19
N ILE A 751 -4.10 -21.78 14.19
CA ILE A 751 -5.25 -21.00 13.71
C ILE A 751 -5.36 -21.02 12.18
N ILE A 752 -4.24 -20.87 11.47
CA ILE A 752 -4.24 -20.67 10.00
C ILE A 752 -4.40 -21.99 9.25
N GLY A 753 -3.77 -23.09 9.75
CA GLY A 753 -3.75 -24.31 8.97
C GLY A 753 -3.52 -25.57 9.80
N TYR A 754 -4.50 -25.97 10.60
CA TYR A 754 -4.41 -27.12 11.50
C TYR A 754 -3.92 -28.40 10.85
N TYR A 755 -4.37 -28.72 9.64
CA TYR A 755 -4.00 -29.94 8.93
C TYR A 755 -2.53 -29.95 8.52
N GLN A 756 -1.99 -28.80 8.13
CA GLN A 756 -0.57 -28.64 7.80
C GLN A 756 0.29 -28.76 9.05
N LEU A 757 -0.14 -28.19 10.16
CA LEU A 757 0.51 -28.32 11.46
C LEU A 757 0.60 -29.80 11.88
N LEU A 758 -0.51 -30.52 11.82
CA LEU A 758 -0.54 -31.94 12.16
C LEU A 758 0.35 -32.79 11.23
N ALA A 759 0.33 -32.53 9.92
CA ALA A 759 1.17 -33.22 8.96
C ALA A 759 2.66 -32.95 9.23
N GLN A 760 3.02 -31.68 9.48
CA GLN A 760 4.38 -31.26 9.82
C GLN A 760 4.90 -32.00 11.07
N ILE A 761 4.08 -32.09 12.11
CA ILE A 761 4.43 -32.78 13.35
C ILE A 761 4.62 -34.28 13.09
N LEU A 762 3.73 -34.92 12.35
CA LEU A 762 3.79 -36.35 12.07
C LEU A 762 5.04 -36.74 11.29
N ILE A 763 5.41 -35.96 10.29
CA ILE A 763 6.63 -36.16 9.51
C ILE A 763 7.87 -35.95 10.38
N GLN A 764 7.87 -34.92 11.22
CA GLN A 764 9.01 -34.67 12.13
C GLN A 764 9.21 -35.79 13.16
N LEU A 765 8.14 -36.36 13.70
CA LEU A 765 8.20 -37.43 14.69
C LEU A 765 8.68 -38.79 14.14
N ASP A 766 8.79 -38.91 12.85
CA ASP A 766 9.36 -40.09 12.22
C ASP A 766 10.90 -40.03 12.09
N GLU A 767 11.49 -38.86 12.36
CA GLU A 767 12.95 -38.70 12.44
C GLU A 767 13.45 -38.99 13.85
N GLU A 768 14.69 -39.44 13.98
CA GLU A 768 15.34 -39.58 15.28
C GLU A 768 15.62 -38.20 15.88
N PRO A 769 15.27 -37.94 17.14
CA PRO A 769 15.64 -36.69 17.79
C PRO A 769 17.18 -36.58 17.84
N PRO A 770 17.75 -35.37 17.73
CA PRO A 770 19.18 -35.15 17.86
C PRO A 770 19.67 -35.73 19.20
N ALA A 771 20.83 -36.39 19.19
CA ALA A 771 21.46 -36.82 20.43
C ALA A 771 21.69 -35.58 21.31
N LEU A 772 21.13 -35.58 22.50
CA LEU A 772 21.46 -34.56 23.50
C LEU A 772 22.93 -34.81 23.87
N GLU A 773 23.84 -33.94 23.42
CA GLU A 773 25.13 -33.82 24.06
C GLU A 773 24.93 -33.34 25.48
N LEU A 774 25.09 -34.26 26.42
CA LEU A 774 25.05 -34.01 27.88
C LEU A 774 26.26 -33.21 28.33
#